data_92e106a9dab0a6d42e2a7938aa448b02
#
_entry.id   92e106a9dab0a6d42e2a7938aa448b02
#
_cell.length_a   1.000
_cell.length_b   1.000
_cell.length_c   1.000
_cell.angle_alpha   90.00
_cell.angle_beta   90.00
_cell.angle_gamma   90.00
#
_symmetry.space_group_name_H-M   'P 1'
#
loop_
_entity.id
_entity.type
_entity.pdbx_description
1 polymer ?
#
loop_
_entity_poly.entity_id
_entity_poly.type
_entity_poly.pdbx_seq_one_letter_code
_entity_poly.pdbx_strand_id
1 'polypeptide(L)'
;MAITDPQIVPSTLASDLDIISFTVEHYPGDALGIATAAPRMTWVCSGMLPIDAQILLKVTRRVPGGQPVEERTYLPTDTSVLIPWQFAPLASREEVFATMQAVSASHQPLGKPSATLHFEVGLLEEHEHVADFVGPSWSESETDHRHLPLVRTEVELKEQPKRARLYLSALGLVEAEINGVKVGNDALVPGWSNYNQRVECFTYDVTDELQSGANALGFWLGDGWYRGRLGFDGGYSNFYGDRIAVFAQLEVEYADGSMQNIYSNAWDRQWKATLGPIVCSDLCEGERYDARLEQPGWSKPGFDDSSWQPVAEVMYDPARIENPETSPVRAHESHEPVSIERIGNTEDGRGIWLVDFGQNCSQRIRLHMRDLEAEQSVTLRHVEVLEPDGSIATRTLRRGQQCDVYTSNGSDAWWEPRFAMHGFRYAQIEGFAGELTAADMDCRVYHSVMERTGELTTSNPLLNRLHENAVWSMRSNFVSIPTDCPQRDERMGWTGDICLFVPTAAYLYDVYGFLKSWLKDVRADQVKWGTVPFYVPFVPLGVWAHPQAISTWGDSAVEVPWTLYMESGDVQVLADSYDLIRDWVDEVAGYLSPDGVWDRKPDYPLGQLGDWLDPTAPPEDPTQAMTEKELVATAFYARSCMQGTHIAHILGKTDDETRFAALRDRVIDGFLQRFTNLDGTMTSDTQCAYALAIAFGLLDGEPVRRVKAGNRLACLVRESGGKVSTGFAGTPFVLPALTMTGHNDEAYALLTSTECPSWLYQVVMGATTTWERWDSMRADGSLNPGGMTSFNHYALGSVAEWMHAHIGGLEAVEPGWKRFRIAPVIGGDLTHAETSHITPYGKAEVQWEVNDNVLDLTVAVPAGTTAFVDIVDHERVDLVAGTHHLQMAL
;
A
#
# COMPACT_ATOMS: atom_id res chain seq x y z
N MET A 1 -20.40 42.64 -22.29
CA MET A 1 -19.02 42.99 -21.96
C MET A 1 -18.14 42.05 -22.76
N ALA A 2 -17.13 42.53 -23.44
CA ALA A 2 -16.30 41.71 -24.28
C ALA A 2 -15.52 40.73 -23.40
N ILE A 3 -15.64 39.45 -23.70
CA ILE A 3 -14.85 38.38 -23.09
C ILE A 3 -13.39 38.69 -23.47
N THR A 4 -12.55 39.03 -22.53
CA THR A 4 -11.12 39.18 -22.75
C THR A 4 -10.53 37.78 -22.86
N ASP A 5 -9.83 37.48 -23.97
CA ASP A 5 -9.05 36.29 -24.14
C ASP A 5 -8.12 36.06 -22.92
N PRO A 6 -7.98 34.82 -22.44
CA PRO A 6 -7.12 34.51 -21.33
C PRO A 6 -5.70 35.00 -21.63
N GLN A 7 -5.15 35.84 -20.76
CA GLN A 7 -3.77 36.30 -20.90
C GLN A 7 -2.81 35.21 -20.43
N ILE A 8 -2.21 34.49 -21.38
CA ILE A 8 -1.13 33.56 -21.12
C ILE A 8 0.15 34.37 -20.95
N VAL A 9 0.70 34.40 -19.74
CA VAL A 9 2.02 34.96 -19.48
C VAL A 9 3.04 33.82 -19.49
N PRO A 10 3.87 33.64 -20.54
CA PRO A 10 4.86 32.59 -20.55
C PRO A 10 5.88 32.83 -19.45
N SER A 11 6.11 31.86 -18.57
CA SER A 11 7.22 31.92 -17.63
C SER A 11 8.56 31.71 -18.34
N THR A 12 9.60 32.23 -17.73
CA THR A 12 11.00 32.07 -18.15
C THR A 12 11.35 30.57 -18.13
N LEU A 13 11.66 30.02 -19.32
CA LEU A 13 12.26 28.68 -19.44
C LEU A 13 13.56 28.64 -18.61
N ALA A 14 13.75 27.60 -17.84
CA ALA A 14 14.98 27.35 -17.12
C ALA A 14 16.17 27.39 -18.11
N SER A 15 17.20 28.11 -17.79
CA SER A 15 18.39 28.26 -18.66
C SER A 15 19.25 27.00 -18.73
N ASP A 16 19.13 26.14 -17.73
CA ASP A 16 19.90 24.92 -17.59
C ASP A 16 18.96 23.70 -17.67
N LEU A 17 19.29 22.75 -18.53
CA LEU A 17 18.51 21.53 -18.78
C LEU A 17 19.12 20.36 -17.99
N ASP A 18 19.01 20.45 -16.66
CA ASP A 18 19.56 19.48 -15.73
C ASP A 18 18.69 18.21 -15.69
N ILE A 19 19.28 17.04 -15.61
CA ILE A 19 18.57 15.80 -15.26
C ILE A 19 18.40 15.80 -13.74
N ILE A 20 17.17 16.01 -13.28
CA ILE A 20 16.82 16.20 -11.87
C ILE A 20 16.39 14.94 -11.16
N SER A 21 15.96 13.92 -11.91
CA SER A 21 15.66 12.58 -11.41
C SER A 21 16.13 11.53 -12.40
N PHE A 22 16.64 10.42 -11.87
CA PHE A 22 17.02 9.24 -12.66
C PHE A 22 16.81 8.00 -11.79
N THR A 23 15.94 7.10 -12.23
CA THR A 23 15.51 5.90 -11.48
C THR A 23 15.56 4.67 -12.35
N VAL A 24 15.51 3.49 -11.72
CA VAL A 24 15.47 2.17 -12.36
C VAL A 24 14.20 1.44 -11.93
N GLU A 25 13.49 0.85 -12.90
CA GLU A 25 12.17 0.26 -12.70
C GLU A 25 11.27 1.24 -11.92
N HIS A 26 10.65 0.80 -10.84
CA HIS A 26 9.84 1.62 -9.94
C HIS A 26 10.53 1.84 -8.57
N TYR A 27 11.87 1.76 -8.53
CA TYR A 27 12.62 2.07 -7.30
C TYR A 27 12.93 3.57 -7.25
N PRO A 28 12.68 4.23 -6.11
CA PRO A 28 12.82 5.70 -6.00
C PRO A 28 14.28 6.19 -5.96
N GLY A 29 15.25 5.30 -5.98
CA GLY A 29 16.68 5.63 -5.90
C GLY A 29 17.54 4.39 -6.05
N ASP A 30 18.63 4.34 -5.31
CA ASP A 30 19.53 3.19 -5.28
C ASP A 30 18.78 1.91 -4.88
N ALA A 31 19.03 0.80 -5.58
CA ALA A 31 18.32 -0.44 -5.37
C ALA A 31 19.24 -1.66 -5.34
N LEU A 32 19.05 -2.54 -4.39
CA LEU A 32 19.75 -3.82 -4.30
C LEU A 32 18.78 -4.98 -4.53
N GLY A 33 19.19 -5.95 -5.32
CA GLY A 33 18.39 -7.15 -5.55
C GLY A 33 17.31 -6.99 -6.63
N ILE A 34 17.56 -6.18 -7.68
CA ILE A 34 16.62 -6.03 -8.79
C ILE A 34 16.31 -7.38 -9.45
N ALA A 35 15.04 -7.67 -9.67
CA ALA A 35 14.52 -8.96 -10.16
C ALA A 35 14.65 -9.17 -11.67
N THR A 36 15.39 -8.34 -12.42
CA THR A 36 15.47 -8.43 -13.89
C THR A 36 16.87 -8.18 -14.42
N ALA A 37 17.23 -8.94 -15.46
CA ALA A 37 18.48 -8.75 -16.21
C ALA A 37 18.45 -7.56 -17.18
N ALA A 38 17.29 -6.99 -17.46
CA ALA A 38 17.11 -5.90 -18.41
C ALA A 38 16.23 -4.79 -17.82
N PRO A 39 16.68 -4.12 -16.74
CA PRO A 39 15.88 -3.12 -16.03
C PRO A 39 15.62 -1.90 -16.92
N ARG A 40 14.43 -1.32 -16.77
CA ARG A 40 14.04 -0.10 -17.49
C ARG A 40 14.39 1.11 -16.65
N MET A 41 14.62 2.23 -17.32
CA MET A 41 15.11 3.47 -16.69
C MET A 41 14.13 4.62 -16.94
N THR A 42 13.97 5.49 -15.94
CA THR A 42 13.17 6.71 -16.07
C THR A 42 14.02 7.92 -15.70
N TRP A 43 13.88 9.01 -16.46
CA TRP A 43 14.57 10.27 -16.17
C TRP A 43 13.64 11.48 -16.29
N VAL A 44 13.89 12.50 -15.48
CA VAL A 44 13.16 13.78 -15.51
C VAL A 44 14.14 14.91 -15.75
N CYS A 45 13.81 15.81 -16.69
CA CYS A 45 14.57 17.01 -16.99
C CYS A 45 13.91 18.25 -16.37
N SER A 46 14.71 19.22 -15.93
CA SER A 46 14.24 20.49 -15.36
C SER A 46 13.49 21.41 -16.33
N GLY A 47 13.54 21.12 -17.65
CA GLY A 47 12.90 21.92 -18.69
C GLY A 47 12.76 21.18 -20.01
N MET A 48 12.14 21.83 -20.99
CA MET A 48 11.94 21.29 -22.35
C MET A 48 13.26 21.17 -23.09
N LEU A 49 13.58 19.96 -23.53
CA LEU A 49 14.75 19.70 -24.36
C LEU A 49 14.51 20.16 -25.81
N PRO A 50 15.54 20.72 -26.51
CA PRO A 50 15.50 20.94 -27.95
C PRO A 50 15.16 19.67 -28.73
N ILE A 51 14.50 19.81 -29.85
CA ILE A 51 14.05 18.68 -30.70
C ILE A 51 15.18 17.76 -31.16
N ASP A 52 16.38 18.29 -31.29
CA ASP A 52 17.61 17.59 -31.72
C ASP A 52 18.52 17.19 -30.54
N ALA A 53 18.06 17.41 -29.29
CA ALA A 53 18.80 16.99 -28.12
C ALA A 53 18.78 15.48 -27.97
N GLN A 54 19.77 14.96 -27.24
CA GLN A 54 19.89 13.55 -26.90
C GLN A 54 20.21 13.42 -25.40
N ILE A 55 19.97 12.24 -24.85
CA ILE A 55 20.41 11.89 -23.49
C ILE A 55 21.63 10.98 -23.60
N LEU A 56 22.76 11.46 -23.09
CA LEU A 56 23.95 10.63 -22.90
C LEU A 56 23.76 9.76 -21.66
N LEU A 57 23.56 8.46 -21.86
CA LEU A 57 23.61 7.46 -20.80
C LEU A 57 25.02 6.89 -20.69
N LYS A 58 25.61 6.98 -19.50
CA LYS A 58 26.90 6.34 -19.16
C LYS A 58 26.65 5.31 -18.07
N VAL A 59 27.24 4.15 -18.22
CA VAL A 59 27.11 3.02 -17.30
C VAL A 59 28.51 2.49 -16.99
N THR A 60 28.78 2.23 -15.72
CA THR A 60 29.89 1.38 -15.29
C THR A 60 29.27 0.15 -14.65
N ARG A 61 29.54 -1.04 -15.19
CA ARG A 61 28.98 -2.30 -14.72
C ARG A 61 30.07 -3.27 -14.32
N ARG A 62 29.82 -4.09 -13.27
CA ARG A 62 30.79 -5.00 -12.71
C ARG A 62 30.13 -6.23 -12.09
N VAL A 63 30.58 -7.42 -12.46
CA VAL A 63 30.29 -8.64 -11.72
C VAL A 63 31.27 -8.80 -10.55
N PRO A 64 30.92 -9.48 -9.45
CA PRO A 64 31.85 -9.75 -8.34
C PRO A 64 33.13 -10.44 -8.84
N GLY A 65 34.32 -10.01 -8.36
CA GLY A 65 35.63 -10.49 -8.81
C GLY A 65 36.07 -10.02 -10.20
N GLY A 66 35.16 -9.39 -10.95
CA GLY A 66 35.45 -8.88 -12.31
C GLY A 66 36.02 -7.47 -12.35
N GLN A 67 36.50 -7.07 -13.53
CA GLN A 67 36.90 -5.69 -13.79
C GLN A 67 35.68 -4.86 -14.22
N PRO A 68 35.61 -3.57 -13.80
CA PRO A 68 34.56 -2.67 -14.28
C PRO A 68 34.63 -2.52 -15.82
N VAL A 69 33.45 -2.49 -16.45
CA VAL A 69 33.26 -2.21 -17.87
C VAL A 69 32.50 -0.91 -18.01
N GLU A 70 33.07 0.04 -18.76
CA GLU A 70 32.39 1.30 -19.06
C GLU A 70 31.71 1.22 -20.41
N GLU A 71 30.43 1.58 -20.47
CA GLU A 71 29.62 1.64 -21.67
C GLU A 71 28.89 2.98 -21.76
N ARG A 72 28.55 3.41 -22.96
CA ARG A 72 27.77 4.61 -23.17
C ARG A 72 26.91 4.53 -24.41
N THR A 73 25.77 5.19 -24.40
CA THR A 73 24.93 5.36 -25.58
C THR A 73 24.23 6.71 -25.55
N TYR A 74 23.65 7.10 -26.67
CA TYR A 74 22.84 8.31 -26.81
C TYR A 74 21.40 7.90 -27.07
N LEU A 75 20.50 8.35 -26.23
CA LEU A 75 19.08 8.06 -26.31
C LEU A 75 18.34 9.23 -26.95
N PRO A 76 17.27 8.99 -27.69
CA PRO A 76 16.35 10.05 -28.10
C PRO A 76 15.65 10.67 -26.88
N THR A 77 15.06 11.84 -27.05
CA THR A 77 14.35 12.56 -25.98
C THR A 77 12.83 12.48 -26.06
N ASP A 78 12.30 11.71 -27.01
CA ASP A 78 10.88 11.49 -27.21
C ASP A 78 10.25 10.56 -26.17
N THR A 79 11.07 9.76 -25.49
CA THR A 79 10.69 8.90 -24.38
C THR A 79 11.61 9.13 -23.18
N SER A 80 11.04 9.21 -21.99
CA SER A 80 11.80 9.41 -20.73
C SER A 80 11.39 8.44 -19.62
N VAL A 81 10.33 7.68 -19.81
CA VAL A 81 9.75 6.78 -18.81
C VAL A 81 9.93 5.34 -19.26
N LEU A 82 10.43 4.50 -18.34
CA LEU A 82 10.62 3.06 -18.51
C LEU A 82 11.36 2.67 -19.80
N ILE A 83 12.42 3.41 -20.11
CA ILE A 83 13.25 3.17 -21.28
C ILE A 83 13.93 1.81 -21.14
N PRO A 84 13.82 0.90 -22.12
CA PRO A 84 14.46 -0.40 -22.07
C PRO A 84 15.97 -0.32 -21.87
N TRP A 85 16.54 -1.30 -21.17
CA TRP A 85 17.99 -1.46 -21.03
C TRP A 85 18.67 -1.49 -22.39
N GLN A 86 19.72 -0.69 -22.56
CA GLN A 86 20.34 -0.42 -23.88
C GLN A 86 21.58 -1.27 -24.16
N PHE A 87 22.01 -2.07 -23.20
CA PHE A 87 23.25 -2.86 -23.29
C PHE A 87 22.94 -4.36 -23.22
N ALA A 88 23.96 -5.19 -23.20
CA ALA A 88 23.79 -6.62 -22.98
C ALA A 88 23.07 -6.87 -21.64
N PRO A 89 22.23 -7.91 -21.55
CA PRO A 89 21.58 -8.25 -20.28
C PRO A 89 22.56 -8.33 -19.12
N LEU A 90 22.12 -7.91 -17.95
CA LEU A 90 22.87 -7.98 -16.71
C LEU A 90 22.87 -9.43 -16.17
N ALA A 91 23.93 -9.79 -15.50
CA ALA A 91 24.05 -11.05 -14.78
C ALA A 91 23.57 -10.87 -13.32
N SER A 92 23.22 -11.95 -12.66
CA SER A 92 23.02 -11.95 -11.19
C SER A 92 24.22 -11.33 -10.48
N ARG A 93 23.98 -10.55 -9.43
CA ARG A 93 24.99 -9.84 -8.62
C ARG A 93 25.72 -8.72 -9.33
N GLU A 94 25.36 -8.43 -10.59
CA GLU A 94 26.04 -7.37 -11.34
C GLU A 94 25.65 -6.00 -10.78
N GLU A 95 26.68 -5.23 -10.43
CA GLU A 95 26.60 -3.88 -9.88
C GLU A 95 26.69 -2.85 -10.99
N VAL A 96 25.83 -1.86 -10.98
CA VAL A 96 25.72 -0.84 -12.01
C VAL A 96 25.74 0.56 -11.38
N PHE A 97 26.64 1.41 -11.90
CA PHE A 97 26.63 2.85 -11.64
C PHE A 97 26.29 3.56 -12.95
N ALA A 98 25.23 4.32 -12.95
CA ALA A 98 24.71 4.96 -14.16
C ALA A 98 24.50 6.47 -13.97
N THR A 99 24.74 7.26 -15.02
CA THR A 99 24.43 8.69 -15.09
C THR A 99 23.79 9.05 -16.40
N MET A 100 22.88 10.01 -16.38
CA MET A 100 22.26 10.59 -17.56
C MET A 100 22.57 12.08 -17.67
N GLN A 101 22.75 12.58 -18.89
CA GLN A 101 22.99 14.01 -19.16
C GLN A 101 22.37 14.44 -20.48
N ALA A 102 21.65 15.55 -20.46
CA ALA A 102 21.15 16.17 -21.69
C ALA A 102 22.31 16.76 -22.50
N VAL A 103 22.36 16.45 -23.78
CA VAL A 103 23.38 16.92 -24.73
C VAL A 103 22.75 17.41 -26.03
N SER A 104 23.43 18.33 -26.73
CA SER A 104 23.02 18.78 -28.06
C SER A 104 23.30 17.73 -29.13
N ALA A 105 22.82 17.93 -30.35
CA ALA A 105 23.14 17.10 -31.52
C ALA A 105 24.68 17.03 -31.83
N SER A 106 25.47 17.98 -31.35
CA SER A 106 26.93 17.97 -31.40
C SER A 106 27.58 17.38 -30.14
N HIS A 107 26.80 16.73 -29.28
CA HIS A 107 27.21 16.08 -28.03
C HIS A 107 27.84 17.04 -27.02
N GLN A 108 27.45 18.32 -27.04
CA GLN A 108 27.83 19.28 -25.98
C GLN A 108 26.79 19.25 -24.86
N PRO A 109 27.19 19.29 -23.56
CA PRO A 109 26.29 19.37 -22.43
C PRO A 109 25.30 20.54 -22.55
N LEU A 110 24.03 20.27 -22.30
CA LEU A 110 22.95 21.26 -22.20
C LEU A 110 22.57 21.57 -20.74
N GLY A 111 22.98 20.72 -19.82
CA GLY A 111 22.77 20.86 -18.39
C GLY A 111 23.69 19.93 -17.60
N LYS A 112 23.50 19.88 -16.30
CA LYS A 112 24.24 18.97 -15.44
C LYS A 112 23.77 17.53 -15.62
N PRO A 113 24.65 16.56 -15.40
CA PRO A 113 24.24 15.15 -15.33
C PRO A 113 23.37 14.91 -14.09
N SER A 114 22.61 13.84 -14.12
CA SER A 114 21.94 13.29 -12.92
C SER A 114 22.96 13.00 -11.80
N ALA A 115 22.48 12.85 -10.58
CA ALA A 115 23.19 12.07 -9.58
C ALA A 115 23.53 10.68 -10.13
N THR A 116 24.58 10.04 -9.61
CA THR A 116 24.88 8.67 -9.97
C THR A 116 23.83 7.76 -9.35
N LEU A 117 23.12 7.02 -10.17
CA LEU A 117 22.21 5.95 -9.72
C LEU A 117 23.05 4.68 -9.54
N HIS A 118 22.94 4.07 -8.38
CA HIS A 118 23.55 2.78 -8.07
C HIS A 118 22.46 1.71 -7.93
N PHE A 119 22.62 0.61 -8.67
CA PHE A 119 21.75 -0.54 -8.46
C PHE A 119 22.50 -1.86 -8.70
N GLU A 120 21.95 -2.92 -8.14
CA GLU A 120 22.52 -4.26 -8.23
C GLU A 120 21.43 -5.28 -8.53
N VAL A 121 21.75 -6.19 -9.46
CA VAL A 121 20.85 -7.30 -9.80
C VAL A 121 20.92 -8.37 -8.72
N GLY A 122 19.75 -8.88 -8.31
CA GLY A 122 19.63 -9.96 -7.34
C GLY A 122 20.07 -11.32 -7.89
N LEU A 123 19.65 -12.38 -7.22
CA LEU A 123 19.83 -13.76 -7.67
C LEU A 123 18.68 -14.08 -8.66
N LEU A 124 18.99 -14.22 -9.93
CA LEU A 124 17.97 -14.40 -10.98
C LEU A 124 17.61 -15.86 -11.24
N GLU A 125 18.50 -16.79 -10.89
CA GLU A 125 18.36 -18.19 -11.23
C GLU A 125 18.15 -19.04 -9.96
N GLU A 126 17.24 -19.99 -10.01
CA GLU A 126 16.92 -20.90 -8.90
C GLU A 126 18.17 -21.52 -8.26
N HIS A 127 19.12 -22.00 -9.07
CA HIS A 127 20.32 -22.67 -8.60
C HIS A 127 21.32 -21.76 -7.87
N GLU A 128 21.07 -20.44 -7.85
CA GLU A 128 21.90 -19.46 -7.13
C GLU A 128 21.47 -19.29 -5.68
N HIS A 129 20.27 -19.74 -5.31
CA HIS A 129 19.80 -19.84 -3.93
C HIS A 129 20.35 -21.12 -3.29
N VAL A 130 21.58 -21.04 -2.79
CA VAL A 130 22.39 -22.21 -2.35
C VAL A 130 22.23 -22.51 -0.87
N ALA A 131 21.82 -21.51 -0.07
CA ALA A 131 21.59 -21.69 1.37
C ALA A 131 20.36 -22.54 1.64
N ASP A 132 20.34 -23.24 2.77
CA ASP A 132 19.18 -23.96 3.29
C ASP A 132 18.37 -23.05 4.22
N PHE A 133 17.04 -23.24 4.29
CA PHE A 133 16.25 -22.74 5.40
C PHE A 133 16.57 -23.55 6.65
N VAL A 134 17.05 -22.88 7.69
CA VAL A 134 17.44 -23.54 8.94
C VAL A 134 16.69 -22.95 10.14
N GLY A 135 16.24 -23.82 11.01
CA GLY A 135 15.53 -23.47 12.23
C GLY A 135 15.92 -24.36 13.40
N PRO A 136 15.24 -24.23 14.56
CA PRO A 136 15.51 -25.08 15.73
C PRO A 136 15.43 -26.57 15.41
N SER A 137 16.32 -27.37 16.01
CA SER A 137 16.30 -28.84 15.87
C SER A 137 15.40 -29.52 16.91
N TRP A 138 14.96 -28.80 17.96
CA TRP A 138 14.03 -29.33 18.95
C TRP A 138 12.57 -29.29 18.43
N SER A 139 11.75 -30.15 19.05
CA SER A 139 10.31 -30.13 18.79
C SER A 139 9.67 -28.97 19.54
N GLU A 140 8.92 -28.15 18.81
CA GLU A 140 8.18 -27.02 19.38
C GLU A 140 6.74 -27.43 19.73
N SER A 141 6.11 -26.73 20.67
CA SER A 141 4.72 -26.98 21.03
C SER A 141 3.79 -26.69 19.85
N GLU A 142 2.77 -27.50 19.65
CA GLU A 142 1.73 -27.25 18.66
C GLU A 142 0.71 -26.19 19.12
N THR A 143 0.79 -25.80 20.39
CA THR A 143 -0.15 -24.85 21.02
C THR A 143 0.39 -23.43 21.02
N ASP A 144 -0.50 -22.48 21.30
CA ASP A 144 -0.22 -21.06 21.42
C ASP A 144 0.94 -20.75 22.39
N HIS A 145 1.59 -19.60 22.20
CA HIS A 145 2.71 -19.12 23.03
C HIS A 145 4.01 -19.91 22.86
N ARG A 146 4.53 -19.94 21.64
CA ARG A 146 5.84 -20.51 21.35
C ARG A 146 6.94 -19.50 21.66
N HIS A 147 7.92 -19.98 22.40
CA HIS A 147 9.10 -19.24 22.75
C HIS A 147 10.02 -19.11 21.50
N LEU A 148 10.32 -17.89 21.09
CA LEU A 148 10.99 -17.61 19.82
C LEU A 148 12.50 -17.87 19.92
N PRO A 149 13.10 -18.45 18.87
CA PRO A 149 14.51 -18.79 18.85
C PRO A 149 15.40 -17.64 18.38
N LEU A 150 16.63 -17.70 18.84
CA LEU A 150 17.79 -17.04 18.23
C LEU A 150 18.58 -18.08 17.45
N VAL A 151 19.08 -17.70 16.29
CA VAL A 151 19.98 -18.51 15.46
C VAL A 151 21.30 -17.75 15.29
N ARG A 152 22.44 -18.44 15.35
CA ARG A 152 23.76 -17.81 15.14
C ARG A 152 24.76 -18.72 14.46
N THR A 153 25.78 -18.08 13.86
CA THR A 153 27.01 -18.71 13.42
C THR A 153 28.19 -17.76 13.60
N GLU A 154 29.40 -18.29 13.73
CA GLU A 154 30.63 -17.51 13.63
C GLU A 154 31.39 -17.86 12.37
N VAL A 155 32.02 -16.86 11.78
CA VAL A 155 32.77 -17.00 10.54
C VAL A 155 34.08 -16.24 10.65
N GLU A 156 35.13 -16.80 10.07
CA GLU A 156 36.46 -16.18 10.01
C GLU A 156 36.68 -15.61 8.59
N LEU A 157 36.88 -14.29 8.48
CA LEU A 157 37.21 -13.64 7.21
C LEU A 157 38.72 -13.40 7.12
N LYS A 158 39.32 -13.70 5.96
CA LYS A 158 40.78 -13.61 5.76
C LYS A 158 41.30 -12.17 5.84
N GLU A 159 40.49 -11.19 5.44
CA GLU A 159 40.86 -9.78 5.45
C GLU A 159 39.58 -8.91 5.43
N GLN A 160 39.69 -7.59 5.52
CA GLN A 160 38.56 -6.68 5.40
C GLN A 160 37.86 -6.88 4.05
N PRO A 161 36.53 -7.06 4.02
CA PRO A 161 35.76 -7.15 2.79
C PRO A 161 35.90 -5.89 1.93
N LYS A 162 36.00 -6.07 0.62
CA LYS A 162 35.81 -4.98 -0.35
C LYS A 162 34.32 -4.76 -0.64
N ARG A 163 33.54 -5.82 -0.63
CA ARG A 163 32.09 -5.84 -0.82
C ARG A 163 31.52 -7.09 -0.15
N ALA A 164 30.40 -6.96 0.54
CA ALA A 164 29.68 -8.09 1.09
C ALA A 164 28.18 -7.91 0.91
N ARG A 165 27.49 -9.00 0.54
CA ARG A 165 26.02 -9.01 0.37
C ARG A 165 25.41 -10.14 1.19
N LEU A 166 24.40 -9.81 1.95
CA LEU A 166 23.57 -10.78 2.66
C LEU A 166 22.23 -10.90 1.94
N TYR A 167 21.96 -12.06 1.36
CA TYR A 167 20.65 -12.46 0.85
C TYR A 167 19.89 -13.13 1.99
N LEU A 168 18.75 -12.55 2.37
CA LEU A 168 18.05 -12.89 3.59
C LEU A 168 16.56 -13.12 3.33
N SER A 169 16.04 -14.23 3.83
CA SER A 169 14.63 -14.56 3.85
C SER A 169 14.28 -15.39 5.09
N ALA A 170 12.99 -15.67 5.29
CA ALA A 170 12.54 -16.53 6.39
C ALA A 170 11.24 -17.26 6.07
N LEU A 171 11.06 -18.43 6.68
CA LEU A 171 9.76 -19.03 6.93
C LEU A 171 9.31 -18.56 8.31
N GLY A 172 8.58 -17.46 8.36
CA GLY A 172 8.32 -16.64 9.54
C GLY A 172 8.79 -15.21 9.33
N LEU A 173 9.27 -14.56 10.38
CA LEU A 173 9.89 -13.24 10.35
C LEU A 173 11.36 -13.34 10.78
N VAL A 174 12.20 -12.44 10.27
CA VAL A 174 13.62 -12.39 10.63
C VAL A 174 14.11 -10.96 10.80
N GLU A 175 14.95 -10.74 11.81
CA GLU A 175 15.87 -9.59 11.88
C GLU A 175 17.29 -10.13 12.07
N ALA A 176 18.24 -9.62 11.27
CA ALA A 176 19.64 -10.03 11.33
C ALA A 176 20.48 -9.02 12.12
N GLU A 177 21.49 -9.54 12.82
CA GLU A 177 22.57 -8.76 13.45
C GLU A 177 23.93 -9.29 12.98
N ILE A 178 24.86 -8.39 12.71
CA ILE A 178 26.27 -8.73 12.45
C ILE A 178 27.13 -8.03 13.50
N ASN A 179 27.95 -8.80 14.22
CA ASN A 179 28.84 -8.27 15.25
C ASN A 179 28.14 -7.44 16.35
N GLY A 180 26.84 -7.73 16.61
CA GLY A 180 26.02 -7.01 17.58
C GLY A 180 25.33 -5.76 17.05
N VAL A 181 25.33 -5.54 15.73
CA VAL A 181 24.67 -4.41 15.06
C VAL A 181 23.57 -4.93 14.16
N LYS A 182 22.36 -4.36 14.25
CA LYS A 182 21.22 -4.72 13.37
C LYS A 182 21.59 -4.41 11.91
N VAL A 183 21.27 -5.34 11.02
CA VAL A 183 21.38 -5.19 9.57
C VAL A 183 20.17 -4.43 9.02
N GLY A 184 20.42 -3.31 8.37
CA GLY A 184 19.36 -2.50 7.73
C GLY A 184 18.34 -1.93 8.72
N ASN A 185 17.28 -1.33 8.17
CA ASN A 185 16.20 -0.68 8.93
C ASN A 185 14.85 -1.37 8.74
N ASP A 186 14.83 -2.50 8.05
CA ASP A 186 13.63 -3.21 7.71
C ASP A 186 13.01 -3.91 8.93
N ALA A 187 11.70 -4.06 8.90
CA ALA A 187 10.90 -4.74 9.91
C ALA A 187 9.98 -5.77 9.23
N LEU A 188 9.60 -6.81 9.96
CA LEU A 188 8.67 -7.84 9.50
C LEU A 188 9.11 -8.54 8.19
N VAL A 189 10.43 -8.66 7.95
CA VAL A 189 11.01 -9.33 6.78
C VAL A 189 10.78 -10.85 6.89
N PRO A 190 10.40 -11.54 5.79
CA PRO A 190 10.25 -11.09 4.42
C PRO A 190 8.89 -10.49 4.07
N GLY A 191 7.96 -10.39 5.01
CA GLY A 191 6.60 -9.93 4.78
C GLY A 191 5.63 -11.10 4.56
N TRP A 192 4.40 -10.78 4.14
CA TRP A 192 3.36 -11.75 3.84
C TRP A 192 3.20 -11.94 2.33
N SER A 193 3.61 -13.08 1.84
CA SER A 193 3.28 -13.61 0.53
C SER A 193 2.54 -14.95 0.70
N ASN A 194 2.04 -15.54 -0.37
CA ASN A 194 1.58 -16.92 -0.32
C ASN A 194 2.80 -17.85 -0.24
N TYR A 195 3.28 -18.13 0.98
CA TYR A 195 4.48 -18.96 1.21
C TYR A 195 4.43 -20.35 0.57
N ASN A 196 3.26 -20.85 0.19
CA ASN A 196 3.16 -22.09 -0.57
C ASN A 196 3.53 -21.92 -2.04
N GLN A 197 3.66 -20.67 -2.53
CA GLN A 197 3.94 -20.37 -3.93
C GLN A 197 5.23 -19.55 -4.08
N ARG A 198 5.48 -18.60 -3.18
CA ARG A 198 6.64 -17.72 -3.24
C ARG A 198 7.04 -17.18 -1.86
N VAL A 199 8.30 -16.83 -1.72
CA VAL A 199 8.84 -16.06 -0.60
C VAL A 199 9.88 -15.06 -1.15
N GLU A 200 9.85 -13.83 -0.65
CA GLU A 200 10.79 -12.79 -1.06
C GLU A 200 12.13 -12.93 -0.33
N CYS A 201 13.23 -12.72 -1.05
CA CYS A 201 14.59 -12.73 -0.53
C CYS A 201 15.25 -11.36 -0.74
N PHE A 202 15.48 -10.64 0.35
CA PHE A 202 16.03 -9.29 0.33
C PHE A 202 17.55 -9.29 0.30
N THR A 203 18.14 -8.34 -0.40
CA THR A 203 19.59 -8.15 -0.51
C THR A 203 20.04 -6.97 0.34
N TYR A 204 20.99 -7.20 1.23
CA TYR A 204 21.58 -6.17 2.10
C TYR A 204 23.05 -5.99 1.82
N ASP A 205 23.51 -4.73 1.75
CA ASP A 205 24.93 -4.42 1.82
C ASP A 205 25.36 -4.47 3.28
N VAL A 206 26.28 -5.40 3.59
CA VAL A 206 26.80 -5.61 4.94
C VAL A 206 28.33 -5.48 4.97
N THR A 207 28.86 -4.71 4.03
CA THR A 207 30.32 -4.53 3.87
C THR A 207 30.94 -3.88 5.09
N ASP A 208 30.27 -2.86 5.63
CA ASP A 208 30.79 -2.04 6.74
C ASP A 208 30.57 -2.73 8.13
N GLU A 209 29.64 -3.68 8.23
CA GLU A 209 29.37 -4.43 9.47
C GLU A 209 30.38 -5.57 9.69
N LEU A 210 31.11 -5.97 8.66
CA LEU A 210 32.09 -7.06 8.68
C LEU A 210 33.51 -6.55 8.88
N GLN A 211 34.34 -7.37 9.52
CA GLN A 211 35.73 -7.06 9.79
C GLN A 211 36.65 -8.23 9.42
N SER A 212 37.95 -7.95 9.28
CA SER A 212 38.95 -9.00 9.17
C SER A 212 38.98 -9.85 10.44
N GLY A 213 39.12 -11.18 10.32
CA GLY A 213 39.10 -12.11 11.43
C GLY A 213 37.69 -12.57 11.78
N ALA A 214 37.47 -12.78 13.08
CA ALA A 214 36.21 -13.35 13.58
C ALA A 214 35.02 -12.37 13.43
N ASN A 215 33.92 -12.87 12.89
CA ASN A 215 32.64 -12.21 12.81
C ASN A 215 31.52 -13.14 13.28
N ALA A 216 30.45 -12.59 13.81
CA ALA A 216 29.27 -13.35 14.22
C ALA A 216 28.03 -12.83 13.46
N LEU A 217 27.26 -13.77 12.92
CA LEU A 217 25.96 -13.54 12.32
C LEU A 217 24.90 -14.05 13.29
N GLY A 218 23.95 -13.22 13.66
CA GLY A 218 22.86 -13.55 14.55
C GLY A 218 21.51 -13.23 13.92
N PHE A 219 20.51 -14.06 14.19
CA PHE A 219 19.16 -13.91 13.62
C PHE A 219 18.11 -14.11 14.71
N TRP A 220 17.26 -13.10 14.85
CA TRP A 220 16.01 -13.22 15.59
C TRP A 220 14.96 -13.82 14.65
N LEU A 221 14.22 -14.82 15.12
CA LEU A 221 13.11 -15.38 14.33
C LEU A 221 11.79 -15.14 15.03
N GLY A 222 10.75 -14.84 14.24
CA GLY A 222 9.37 -14.61 14.69
C GLY A 222 8.37 -15.46 13.91
N ASP A 223 7.20 -15.69 14.50
CA ASP A 223 6.11 -16.46 13.88
C ASP A 223 5.53 -15.77 12.65
N GLY A 224 5.25 -14.48 12.76
CA GLY A 224 4.67 -13.66 11.70
C GLY A 224 3.45 -14.28 11.03
N TRP A 225 3.34 -14.08 9.73
CA TRP A 225 2.24 -14.66 8.93
C TRP A 225 2.43 -16.14 8.56
N TYR A 226 3.64 -16.67 8.67
CA TYR A 226 3.92 -18.05 8.30
C TYR A 226 3.35 -19.05 9.30
N ARG A 227 3.65 -18.84 10.60
CA ARG A 227 3.32 -19.73 11.70
C ARG A 227 2.34 -19.14 12.71
N GLY A 228 2.30 -17.80 12.81
CA GLY A 228 1.41 -17.08 13.71
C GLY A 228 -0.06 -17.25 13.34
N ARG A 229 -0.94 -16.65 14.15
CA ARG A 229 -2.37 -16.69 13.92
C ARG A 229 -2.78 -15.75 12.77
N LEU A 230 -3.53 -16.27 11.80
CA LEU A 230 -4.06 -15.53 10.66
C LEU A 230 -5.58 -15.47 10.70
N GLY A 231 -6.13 -14.28 10.38
CA GLY A 231 -7.54 -14.06 10.17
C GLY A 231 -8.35 -13.81 11.44
N PHE A 232 -9.64 -14.00 11.35
CA PHE A 232 -10.65 -13.63 12.35
C PHE A 232 -11.31 -14.86 12.99
N ASP A 233 -12.15 -14.65 14.03
CA ASP A 233 -12.86 -15.71 14.79
C ASP A 233 -11.93 -16.73 15.44
N GLY A 234 -10.73 -16.31 15.83
CA GLY A 234 -9.69 -17.16 16.39
C GLY A 234 -8.69 -17.64 15.36
N GLY A 235 -8.97 -17.52 14.08
CA GLY A 235 -8.04 -17.74 12.97
C GLY A 235 -7.37 -19.11 12.93
N TYR A 236 -6.30 -19.21 12.12
CA TYR A 236 -5.44 -20.39 12.03
C TYR A 236 -4.00 -20.05 12.37
N SER A 237 -3.40 -20.83 13.28
CA SER A 237 -1.95 -20.90 13.43
C SER A 237 -1.38 -22.03 12.57
N ASN A 238 -0.11 -21.93 12.17
CA ASN A 238 0.59 -22.90 11.35
C ASN A 238 -0.02 -23.08 9.95
N PHE A 239 -0.60 -22.06 9.40
CA PHE A 239 -1.30 -22.18 8.10
C PHE A 239 -0.35 -22.60 6.97
N TYR A 240 0.85 -22.05 6.93
CA TYR A 240 1.87 -22.37 5.93
C TYR A 240 2.85 -23.44 6.43
N GLY A 241 3.10 -23.50 7.74
CA GLY A 241 3.99 -24.46 8.36
C GLY A 241 4.11 -24.26 9.85
N ASP A 242 4.63 -25.28 10.53
CA ASP A 242 4.78 -25.35 11.99
C ASP A 242 6.22 -25.06 12.47
N ARG A 243 7.17 -24.90 11.55
CA ARG A 243 8.59 -24.68 11.84
C ARG A 243 9.10 -23.41 11.18
N ILE A 244 9.49 -22.42 11.98
CA ILE A 244 10.13 -21.21 11.47
C ILE A 244 11.60 -21.46 11.15
N ALA A 245 12.11 -20.74 10.13
CA ALA A 245 13.47 -20.90 9.65
C ALA A 245 14.02 -19.64 9.01
N VAL A 246 15.31 -19.44 9.05
CA VAL A 246 16.03 -18.41 8.31
C VAL A 246 16.73 -19.01 7.09
N PHE A 247 16.69 -18.30 5.97
CA PHE A 247 17.57 -18.46 4.82
C PHE A 247 18.56 -17.30 4.85
N ALA A 248 19.85 -17.58 4.92
CA ALA A 248 20.91 -16.59 4.95
C ALA A 248 22.08 -17.02 4.07
N GLN A 249 22.35 -16.23 3.01
CA GLN A 249 23.46 -16.43 2.09
C GLN A 249 24.31 -15.16 2.11
N LEU A 250 25.51 -15.24 2.72
CA LEU A 250 26.48 -14.15 2.77
C LEU A 250 27.57 -14.39 1.73
N GLU A 251 27.76 -13.45 0.83
CA GLU A 251 28.80 -13.45 -0.21
C GLU A 251 29.77 -12.29 0.01
N VAL A 252 31.04 -12.62 0.18
CA VAL A 252 32.12 -11.68 0.51
C VAL A 252 33.15 -11.63 -0.62
N GLU A 253 33.35 -10.45 -1.21
CA GLU A 253 34.41 -10.16 -2.17
C GLU A 253 35.57 -9.46 -1.48
N TYR A 254 36.78 -9.92 -1.75
CA TYR A 254 38.01 -9.32 -1.24
C TYR A 254 38.71 -8.43 -2.27
N ALA A 255 39.70 -7.65 -1.78
CA ALA A 255 40.45 -6.73 -2.64
C ALA A 255 41.20 -7.41 -3.80
N ASP A 256 41.61 -8.67 -3.63
CA ASP A 256 42.26 -9.48 -4.67
C ASP A 256 41.26 -10.11 -5.68
N GLY A 257 39.97 -9.86 -5.53
CA GLY A 257 38.89 -10.41 -6.35
C GLY A 257 38.46 -11.83 -5.98
N SER A 258 39.02 -12.43 -4.94
CA SER A 258 38.58 -13.74 -4.46
C SER A 258 37.29 -13.61 -3.69
N MET A 259 36.48 -14.70 -3.68
CA MET A 259 35.21 -14.79 -3.01
C MET A 259 35.27 -15.76 -1.83
N GLN A 260 34.52 -15.43 -0.77
CA GLN A 260 34.21 -16.34 0.33
C GLN A 260 32.71 -16.30 0.57
N ASN A 261 32.06 -17.46 0.55
CA ASN A 261 30.62 -17.56 0.70
C ASN A 261 30.30 -18.36 1.94
N ILE A 262 29.30 -17.88 2.67
CA ILE A 262 28.79 -18.49 3.90
C ILE A 262 27.27 -18.68 3.70
N TYR A 263 26.81 -19.91 3.92
CA TYR A 263 25.44 -20.31 3.69
C TYR A 263 24.83 -20.90 4.98
N SER A 264 23.58 -20.55 5.26
CA SER A 264 22.85 -21.27 6.30
C SER A 264 22.69 -22.74 5.88
N ASN A 265 23.02 -23.65 6.80
CA ASN A 265 22.94 -25.09 6.59
C ASN A 265 22.91 -25.86 7.91
N ALA A 266 22.45 -27.11 7.87
CA ALA A 266 22.37 -27.96 9.04
C ALA A 266 23.50 -29.00 9.10
N TRP A 267 24.29 -29.19 8.04
CA TRP A 267 25.24 -30.32 7.92
C TRP A 267 26.61 -30.05 8.56
N ASP A 268 27.07 -28.81 8.65
CA ASP A 268 28.39 -28.46 9.21
C ASP A 268 28.36 -28.19 10.71
N ARG A 269 27.18 -28.10 11.33
CA ARG A 269 26.93 -27.87 12.76
C ARG A 269 27.52 -26.57 13.32
N GLN A 270 27.90 -25.62 12.48
CA GLN A 270 28.38 -24.31 12.94
C GLN A 270 27.17 -23.39 13.24
N TRP A 271 26.07 -23.63 12.57
CA TRP A 271 24.81 -22.96 12.83
C TRP A 271 24.14 -23.56 14.05
N LYS A 272 23.82 -22.71 15.01
CA LYS A 272 23.22 -23.10 16.28
C LYS A 272 22.03 -22.25 16.62
N ALA A 273 21.14 -22.77 17.43
CA ALA A 273 19.94 -22.12 17.90
C ALA A 273 19.74 -22.30 19.42
N THR A 274 19.06 -21.33 20.01
CA THR A 274 18.62 -21.35 21.42
C THR A 274 17.31 -20.59 21.54
N LEU A 275 16.62 -20.69 22.68
CA LEU A 275 15.48 -19.85 22.98
C LEU A 275 15.94 -18.42 23.35
N GLY A 276 15.28 -17.40 22.78
CA GLY A 276 15.58 -16.00 23.02
C GLY A 276 14.78 -15.38 24.16
N PRO A 277 14.82 -14.06 24.35
CA PRO A 277 14.00 -13.37 25.37
C PRO A 277 12.55 -13.15 24.96
N ILE A 278 12.18 -13.31 23.67
CA ILE A 278 10.80 -13.21 23.23
C ILE A 278 10.08 -14.52 23.54
N VAL A 279 9.25 -14.51 24.58
CA VAL A 279 8.56 -15.71 25.08
C VAL A 279 7.39 -16.10 24.18
N CYS A 280 6.75 -15.12 23.56
CA CYS A 280 5.82 -15.30 22.45
C CYS A 280 5.65 -13.98 21.71
N SER A 281 5.28 -14.05 20.44
CA SER A 281 4.90 -12.90 19.63
C SER A 281 3.85 -13.32 18.61
N ASP A 282 2.83 -12.50 18.46
CA ASP A 282 1.77 -12.66 17.45
C ASP A 282 1.35 -11.27 16.98
N LEU A 283 1.05 -11.15 15.69
CA LEU A 283 0.70 -9.86 15.11
C LEU A 283 -0.58 -9.24 15.73
N CYS A 284 -1.54 -10.07 16.15
CA CYS A 284 -2.81 -9.62 16.70
C CYS A 284 -2.84 -9.59 18.23
N GLU A 285 -2.09 -10.51 18.88
CA GLU A 285 -2.07 -10.63 20.33
C GLU A 285 -1.06 -9.68 20.99
N GLY A 286 0.10 -9.51 20.36
CA GLY A 286 1.23 -8.74 20.87
C GLY A 286 2.45 -9.59 21.21
N GLU A 287 3.43 -9.00 21.88
CA GLU A 287 4.70 -9.60 22.21
C GLU A 287 4.92 -9.67 23.72
N ARG A 288 5.43 -10.80 24.19
CA ARG A 288 5.91 -10.97 25.57
C ARG A 288 7.42 -11.16 25.58
N TYR A 289 8.10 -10.22 26.22
CA TYR A 289 9.54 -10.18 26.32
C TYR A 289 9.98 -10.34 27.75
N ASP A 290 10.90 -11.28 28.00
CA ASP A 290 11.50 -11.50 29.32
C ASP A 290 12.99 -11.17 29.28
N ALA A 291 13.36 -9.99 29.75
CA ALA A 291 14.75 -9.51 29.75
C ALA A 291 15.68 -10.36 30.59
N ARG A 292 15.19 -11.20 31.52
CA ARG A 292 16.00 -12.15 32.29
C ARG A 292 16.58 -13.27 31.43
N LEU A 293 15.98 -13.51 30.24
CA LEU A 293 16.42 -14.50 29.28
C LEU A 293 17.39 -13.94 28.22
N GLU A 294 17.72 -12.67 28.31
CA GLU A 294 18.71 -12.06 27.43
C GLU A 294 20.06 -12.74 27.56
N GLN A 295 20.75 -12.86 26.44
CA GLN A 295 22.12 -13.41 26.38
C GLN A 295 23.05 -12.32 25.81
N PRO A 296 23.52 -11.37 26.65
CA PRO A 296 24.29 -10.22 26.18
C PRO A 296 25.48 -10.60 25.32
N GLY A 297 25.60 -10.03 24.14
CA GLY A 297 26.67 -10.30 23.19
C GLY A 297 26.50 -11.59 22.36
N TRP A 298 25.35 -12.20 22.36
CA TRP A 298 25.06 -13.44 21.63
C TRP A 298 25.36 -13.35 20.12
N SER A 299 25.21 -12.19 19.53
CA SER A 299 25.50 -11.89 18.11
C SER A 299 26.90 -11.29 17.88
N LYS A 300 27.80 -11.38 18.89
CA LYS A 300 29.22 -10.93 18.80
C LYS A 300 30.18 -12.11 18.71
N PRO A 301 31.37 -11.90 18.08
CA PRO A 301 32.41 -12.92 18.05
C PRO A 301 32.89 -13.32 19.44
N GLY A 302 33.19 -14.61 19.59
CA GLY A 302 33.72 -15.17 20.82
C GLY A 302 32.66 -15.40 21.91
N PHE A 303 31.38 -15.31 21.60
CA PHE A 303 30.32 -15.68 22.54
C PHE A 303 30.33 -17.20 22.78
N ASP A 304 30.21 -17.64 24.06
CA ASP A 304 30.13 -19.06 24.40
C ASP A 304 28.75 -19.64 24.09
N ASP A 305 28.60 -20.20 22.90
CA ASP A 305 27.39 -20.88 22.42
C ASP A 305 27.46 -22.42 22.59
N SER A 306 28.31 -22.92 23.48
CA SER A 306 28.50 -24.36 23.71
C SER A 306 27.23 -25.06 24.20
N SER A 307 26.32 -24.33 24.86
CA SER A 307 25.03 -24.83 25.33
C SER A 307 23.91 -24.79 24.25
N TRP A 308 24.16 -24.11 23.12
CA TRP A 308 23.20 -24.00 22.05
C TRP A 308 23.10 -25.30 21.23
N GLN A 309 21.91 -25.58 20.69
CA GLN A 309 21.69 -26.78 19.89
C GLN A 309 22.03 -26.51 18.42
N PRO A 310 22.49 -27.53 17.66
CA PRO A 310 22.57 -27.40 16.21
C PRO A 310 21.19 -27.07 15.59
N VAL A 311 21.18 -26.36 14.49
CA VAL A 311 19.94 -26.14 13.71
C VAL A 311 19.54 -27.42 12.94
N ALA A 312 18.32 -27.43 12.45
CA ALA A 312 17.83 -28.41 11.49
C ALA A 312 17.30 -27.72 10.24
N GLU A 313 17.46 -28.38 9.11
CA GLU A 313 16.89 -27.94 7.85
C GLU A 313 15.36 -27.97 7.87
N VAL A 314 14.75 -26.96 7.28
CA VAL A 314 13.33 -26.91 6.97
C VAL A 314 13.18 -26.87 5.45
N MET A 315 12.72 -27.97 4.88
CA MET A 315 12.61 -28.14 3.45
C MET A 315 11.71 -27.08 2.81
N TYR A 316 12.24 -26.36 1.87
CA TYR A 316 11.52 -25.41 1.03
C TYR A 316 12.08 -25.45 -0.40
N ASP A 317 11.22 -25.25 -1.38
CA ASP A 317 11.57 -25.32 -2.79
C ASP A 317 12.28 -24.02 -3.22
N PRO A 318 13.56 -24.08 -3.62
CA PRO A 318 14.32 -22.88 -4.03
C PRO A 318 13.68 -22.14 -5.21
N ALA A 319 12.93 -22.82 -6.07
CA ALA A 319 12.22 -22.21 -7.20
C ALA A 319 11.13 -21.20 -6.76
N ARG A 320 10.77 -21.20 -5.48
CA ARG A 320 9.81 -20.27 -4.88
C ARG A 320 10.46 -19.06 -4.22
N ILE A 321 11.77 -18.99 -4.21
CA ILE A 321 12.51 -17.83 -3.69
C ILE A 321 12.65 -16.83 -4.82
N GLU A 322 12.21 -15.60 -4.60
CA GLU A 322 12.31 -14.55 -5.61
C GLU A 322 12.81 -13.22 -5.03
N ASN A 323 13.39 -12.39 -5.89
CA ASN A 323 13.75 -11.04 -5.51
C ASN A 323 12.49 -10.19 -5.32
N PRO A 324 12.44 -9.28 -4.33
CA PRO A 324 11.29 -8.41 -4.10
C PRO A 324 11.14 -7.37 -5.24
N GLU A 325 9.92 -6.98 -5.50
CA GLU A 325 9.60 -5.86 -6.41
C GLU A 325 9.32 -4.55 -5.65
N THR A 326 9.36 -4.61 -4.34
CA THR A 326 9.08 -3.49 -3.45
C THR A 326 9.98 -3.51 -2.23
N SER A 327 10.06 -2.39 -1.54
CA SER A 327 10.74 -2.31 -0.26
C SER A 327 9.85 -2.88 0.86
N PRO A 328 10.44 -3.47 1.91
CA PRO A 328 9.68 -4.03 3.02
C PRO A 328 9.08 -2.95 3.94
N VAL A 329 8.49 -3.39 5.03
CA VAL A 329 8.01 -2.50 6.11
C VAL A 329 9.20 -1.84 6.80
N ARG A 330 9.07 -0.54 7.12
CA ARG A 330 10.06 0.22 7.90
C ARG A 330 9.37 1.11 8.93
N ALA A 331 10.16 1.56 9.92
CA ALA A 331 9.81 2.71 10.72
C ALA A 331 10.02 4.00 9.89
N HIS A 332 9.05 4.89 9.90
CA HIS A 332 9.10 6.16 9.16
C HIS A 332 9.30 7.34 10.10
N GLU A 333 8.26 7.79 10.77
CA GLU A 333 8.32 8.85 11.77
C GLU A 333 7.98 8.33 13.15
N SER A 334 8.19 9.17 14.15
CA SER A 334 7.80 8.91 15.55
C SER A 334 6.84 9.97 16.06
N HIS A 335 5.85 9.55 16.83
CA HIS A 335 4.93 10.43 17.54
C HIS A 335 5.32 10.51 19.02
N GLU A 336 5.36 11.74 19.55
CA GLU A 336 5.39 11.95 20.99
C GLU A 336 3.96 11.90 21.57
N PRO A 337 3.77 11.49 22.83
CA PRO A 337 2.45 11.51 23.45
C PRO A 337 1.91 12.95 23.56
N VAL A 338 0.65 13.13 23.19
CA VAL A 338 -0.09 14.40 23.32
C VAL A 338 -0.57 14.61 24.75
N SER A 339 -0.92 13.53 25.43
CA SER A 339 -1.27 13.54 26.85
C SER A 339 -0.89 12.24 27.53
N ILE A 340 -0.55 12.36 28.82
CA ILE A 340 -0.24 11.25 29.72
C ILE A 340 -1.02 11.50 31.00
N GLU A 341 -1.93 10.59 31.36
CA GLU A 341 -2.75 10.72 32.55
C GLU A 341 -2.61 9.49 33.45
N ARG A 342 -2.39 9.69 34.74
CA ARG A 342 -2.42 8.60 35.72
C ARG A 342 -3.84 8.26 36.12
N ILE A 343 -4.31 7.09 35.71
CA ILE A 343 -5.69 6.64 35.93
C ILE A 343 -5.84 5.66 37.09
N GLY A 344 -4.74 5.14 37.62
CA GLY A 344 -4.80 4.18 38.73
C GLY A 344 -3.43 3.68 39.19
N ASN A 345 -3.50 2.61 39.98
CA ASN A 345 -2.32 1.88 40.45
C ASN A 345 -2.57 0.38 40.36
N THR A 346 -1.52 -0.37 40.08
CA THR A 346 -1.45 -1.83 40.20
C THR A 346 -1.50 -2.25 41.69
N GLU A 347 -1.70 -3.54 41.99
CA GLU A 347 -1.73 -4.06 43.34
C GLU A 347 -0.47 -3.79 44.16
N ASP A 348 0.70 -3.75 43.50
CA ASP A 348 1.99 -3.42 44.09
C ASP A 348 2.28 -1.90 44.16
N GLY A 349 1.30 -1.05 43.76
CA GLY A 349 1.33 0.40 43.89
C GLY A 349 2.01 1.16 42.77
N ARG A 350 2.48 0.48 41.71
CA ARG A 350 3.02 1.12 40.49
C ARG A 350 1.90 1.76 39.67
N GLY A 351 2.24 2.73 38.81
CA GLY A 351 1.26 3.50 38.05
C GLY A 351 0.53 2.70 36.98
N ILE A 352 -0.74 3.06 36.75
CA ILE A 352 -1.50 2.75 35.54
C ILE A 352 -1.77 4.08 34.83
N TRP A 353 -1.34 4.17 33.58
CA TRP A 353 -1.31 5.40 32.81
C TRP A 353 -2.12 5.24 31.53
N LEU A 354 -2.91 6.25 31.18
CA LEU A 354 -3.53 6.38 29.86
C LEU A 354 -2.75 7.39 29.05
N VAL A 355 -2.34 6.99 27.86
CA VAL A 355 -1.52 7.81 26.92
C VAL A 355 -2.29 8.00 25.62
N ASP A 356 -2.44 9.26 25.16
CA ASP A 356 -2.93 9.61 23.82
C ASP A 356 -1.75 10.04 22.94
N PHE A 357 -1.53 9.34 21.84
CA PHE A 357 -0.52 9.70 20.83
C PHE A 357 -1.05 10.63 19.73
N GLY A 358 -2.33 11.01 19.77
CA GLY A 358 -2.95 11.99 18.88
C GLY A 358 -3.32 11.45 17.49
N GLN A 359 -2.69 10.36 17.02
CA GLN A 359 -2.94 9.76 15.71
C GLN A 359 -3.19 8.26 15.84
N ASN A 360 -4.29 7.78 15.24
CA ASN A 360 -4.54 6.35 15.06
C ASN A 360 -3.73 5.86 13.84
N CYS A 361 -2.82 4.92 14.03
CA CYS A 361 -2.04 4.32 12.93
C CYS A 361 -1.38 3.01 13.36
N SER A 362 -0.76 2.31 12.40
CA SER A 362 0.10 1.14 12.65
C SER A 362 1.41 1.59 13.26
N GLN A 363 1.65 1.20 14.51
CA GLN A 363 2.80 1.70 15.27
C GLN A 363 3.22 0.79 16.41
N ARG A 364 4.39 1.08 16.99
CA ARG A 364 4.94 0.41 18.17
C ARG A 364 5.39 1.44 19.19
N ILE A 365 5.12 1.20 20.45
CA ILE A 365 5.63 2.03 21.55
C ILE A 365 7.06 1.59 21.85
N ARG A 366 8.00 2.53 21.81
CA ARG A 366 9.34 2.37 22.38
C ARG A 366 9.35 3.04 23.76
N LEU A 367 9.58 2.26 24.80
CA LEU A 367 9.48 2.68 26.20
C LEU A 367 10.78 2.46 26.95
N HIS A 368 11.19 3.45 27.74
CA HIS A 368 12.35 3.36 28.64
C HIS A 368 11.95 2.62 29.91
N MET A 369 12.28 1.33 29.97
CA MET A 369 12.08 0.45 31.12
C MET A 369 13.13 0.78 32.18
N ARG A 370 12.79 1.65 33.13
CA ARG A 370 13.69 2.14 34.18
C ARG A 370 13.12 1.92 35.57
N ASP A 371 13.99 1.91 36.56
CA ASP A 371 13.63 1.81 37.99
C ASP A 371 12.79 0.57 38.33
N LEU A 372 12.82 -0.48 37.53
CA LEU A 372 12.12 -1.74 37.74
C LEU A 372 13.02 -2.74 38.44
N GLU A 373 12.48 -3.44 39.42
CA GLU A 373 13.18 -4.62 40.02
C GLU A 373 13.09 -5.81 39.04
N ALA A 374 13.97 -6.76 39.20
CA ALA A 374 13.88 -8.02 38.42
C ALA A 374 12.54 -8.72 38.74
N GLU A 375 11.95 -9.33 37.68
CA GLU A 375 10.62 -9.99 37.69
C GLU A 375 9.42 -9.04 37.67
N GLN A 376 9.61 -7.74 37.80
CA GLN A 376 8.50 -6.79 37.60
C GLN A 376 8.18 -6.66 36.12
N SER A 377 6.89 -6.61 35.80
CA SER A 377 6.45 -6.48 34.42
C SER A 377 5.75 -5.14 34.19
N VAL A 378 5.88 -4.64 32.96
CA VAL A 378 5.11 -3.51 32.40
C VAL A 378 4.25 -4.07 31.28
N THR A 379 2.96 -3.74 31.29
CA THR A 379 1.97 -4.18 30.30
C THR A 379 1.48 -2.98 29.50
N LEU A 380 1.50 -3.09 28.18
CA LEU A 380 1.02 -2.07 27.24
C LEU A 380 -0.20 -2.63 26.51
N ARG A 381 -1.37 -1.99 26.68
CA ARG A 381 -2.62 -2.34 25.99
C ARG A 381 -2.96 -1.23 25.02
N HIS A 382 -3.18 -1.58 23.76
CA HIS A 382 -3.35 -0.63 22.68
C HIS A 382 -4.79 -0.63 22.16
N VAL A 383 -5.40 0.55 21.99
CA VAL A 383 -6.75 0.70 21.44
C VAL A 383 -6.86 1.92 20.52
N GLU A 384 -7.80 1.86 19.57
CA GLU A 384 -8.05 2.96 18.64
C GLU A 384 -8.80 4.13 19.30
N VAL A 385 -9.75 3.82 20.19
CA VAL A 385 -10.70 4.78 20.79
C VAL A 385 -10.95 4.42 22.25
N LEU A 386 -11.57 5.38 22.97
CA LEU A 386 -12.01 5.20 24.34
C LEU A 386 -13.53 4.99 24.39
N GLU A 387 -14.01 4.32 25.43
CA GLU A 387 -15.43 4.29 25.78
C GLU A 387 -15.88 5.68 26.32
N PRO A 388 -17.19 5.98 26.35
CA PRO A 388 -17.68 7.28 26.83
C PRO A 388 -17.28 7.63 28.28
N ASP A 389 -16.91 6.66 29.08
CA ASP A 389 -16.44 6.86 30.47
C ASP A 389 -14.90 7.10 30.53
N GLY A 390 -14.21 7.13 29.39
CA GLY A 390 -12.78 7.33 29.30
C GLY A 390 -11.94 6.06 29.44
N SER A 391 -12.55 4.89 29.61
CA SER A 391 -11.83 3.61 29.65
C SER A 391 -11.45 3.16 28.23
N ILE A 392 -10.44 2.28 28.11
CA ILE A 392 -10.01 1.74 26.83
C ILE A 392 -11.08 0.84 26.20
N ALA A 393 -11.38 1.07 24.90
CA ALA A 393 -12.40 0.32 24.19
C ALA A 393 -11.80 -0.94 23.51
N THR A 394 -11.82 -2.07 24.21
CA THR A 394 -11.25 -3.34 23.70
C THR A 394 -12.22 -4.12 22.81
N ARG A 395 -13.51 -3.80 22.79
CA ARG A 395 -14.52 -4.52 22.02
C ARG A 395 -14.24 -4.49 20.50
N THR A 396 -13.68 -3.39 19.99
CA THR A 396 -13.33 -3.23 18.56
C THR A 396 -12.19 -4.14 18.11
N LEU A 397 -11.44 -4.69 19.06
CA LEU A 397 -10.34 -5.63 18.80
C LEU A 397 -10.83 -7.06 18.50
N ARG A 398 -12.12 -7.34 18.74
CA ARG A 398 -12.73 -8.67 18.65
C ARG A 398 -11.97 -9.65 19.56
N ARG A 399 -11.25 -10.65 19.00
CA ARG A 399 -10.42 -11.60 19.76
C ARG A 399 -8.97 -11.20 19.86
N GLY A 400 -8.50 -10.20 19.12
CA GLY A 400 -7.16 -9.64 19.24
C GLY A 400 -6.98 -8.95 20.59
N GLN A 401 -5.80 -9.04 21.20
CA GLN A 401 -5.54 -8.42 22.50
C GLN A 401 -4.73 -7.12 22.38
N GLN A 402 -3.91 -7.00 21.37
CA GLN A 402 -2.97 -5.87 21.20
C GLN A 402 -2.24 -5.53 22.51
N CYS A 403 -1.61 -6.53 23.12
CA CYS A 403 -1.08 -6.43 24.46
C CYS A 403 0.37 -6.88 24.51
N ASP A 404 1.28 -5.92 24.72
CA ASP A 404 2.69 -6.22 24.90
C ASP A 404 3.06 -6.26 26.38
N VAL A 405 3.98 -7.15 26.75
CA VAL A 405 4.45 -7.34 28.12
C VAL A 405 5.97 -7.41 28.17
N TYR A 406 6.58 -6.52 28.92
CA TYR A 406 8.00 -6.57 29.23
C TYR A 406 8.23 -7.02 30.68
N THR A 407 9.06 -8.02 30.89
CA THR A 407 9.50 -8.46 32.23
C THR A 407 10.95 -8.05 32.45
N SER A 408 11.18 -7.26 33.51
CA SER A 408 12.51 -6.68 33.80
C SER A 408 13.50 -7.68 34.35
N ASN A 409 14.77 -7.50 34.01
CA ASN A 409 15.93 -8.14 34.65
C ASN A 409 16.57 -7.26 35.75
N GLY A 410 15.98 -6.10 36.06
CA GLY A 410 16.50 -5.13 37.05
C GLY A 410 17.44 -4.08 36.45
N SER A 411 17.62 -4.07 35.13
CA SER A 411 18.46 -3.07 34.44
C SER A 411 17.59 -2.12 33.62
N ASP A 412 18.04 -0.88 33.49
CA ASP A 412 17.38 0.11 32.62
C ASP A 412 17.63 -0.25 31.15
N ALA A 413 16.56 -0.18 30.33
CA ALA A 413 16.64 -0.47 28.91
C ALA A 413 15.57 0.29 28.12
N TRP A 414 15.88 0.67 26.89
CA TRP A 414 14.88 1.03 25.91
C TRP A 414 14.37 -0.24 25.23
N TRP A 415 13.07 -0.46 25.28
CA TRP A 415 12.44 -1.63 24.68
C TRP A 415 11.31 -1.24 23.73
N GLU A 416 11.20 -1.99 22.65
CA GLU A 416 10.15 -1.92 21.64
C GLU A 416 9.85 -3.35 21.19
N PRO A 417 8.57 -3.76 21.00
CA PRO A 417 8.26 -5.09 20.47
C PRO A 417 8.85 -5.27 19.06
N ARG A 418 9.38 -6.46 18.79
CA ARG A 418 10.15 -6.73 17.57
C ARG A 418 9.27 -7.27 16.44
N PHE A 419 8.38 -8.20 16.73
CA PHE A 419 7.58 -8.93 15.74
C PHE A 419 6.07 -8.74 15.89
N ALA A 420 5.61 -7.97 16.85
CA ALA A 420 4.25 -7.51 16.95
C ALA A 420 4.10 -6.12 16.32
N MET A 421 2.89 -5.75 15.93
CA MET A 421 2.54 -4.42 15.45
C MET A 421 1.06 -4.16 15.71
N HIS A 422 0.74 -2.94 16.14
CA HIS A 422 -0.59 -2.59 16.57
C HIS A 422 -1.14 -1.36 15.86
N GLY A 423 -2.46 -1.38 15.59
CA GLY A 423 -3.21 -0.22 15.15
C GLY A 423 -3.84 0.46 16.37
N PHE A 424 -3.43 1.67 16.71
CA PHE A 424 -3.96 2.35 17.89
C PHE A 424 -3.72 3.86 17.89
N ARG A 425 -4.45 4.58 18.71
CA ARG A 425 -4.17 5.94 19.12
C ARG A 425 -3.87 6.04 20.61
N TYR A 426 -4.54 5.22 21.43
CA TYR A 426 -4.42 5.23 22.87
C TYR A 426 -3.71 3.98 23.37
N ALA A 427 -2.92 4.14 24.44
CA ALA A 427 -2.34 3.01 25.15
C ALA A 427 -2.56 3.13 26.66
N GLN A 428 -2.95 2.02 27.30
CA GLN A 428 -2.91 1.89 28.73
C GLN A 428 -1.63 1.18 29.14
N ILE A 429 -0.77 1.87 29.92
CA ILE A 429 0.52 1.36 30.39
C ILE A 429 0.40 1.06 31.88
N GLU A 430 0.55 -0.22 32.23
CA GLU A 430 0.36 -0.73 33.60
C GLU A 430 1.71 -1.17 34.19
N GLY A 431 1.99 -0.78 35.42
CA GLY A 431 3.16 -1.27 36.13
C GLY A 431 4.45 -0.50 35.87
N PHE A 432 4.39 0.69 35.27
CA PHE A 432 5.54 1.55 35.13
C PHE A 432 6.01 2.09 36.50
N ALA A 433 7.31 2.10 36.77
CA ALA A 433 7.88 2.58 37.98
C ALA A 433 8.02 4.12 38.01
N GLY A 434 7.55 4.76 39.07
CA GLY A 434 7.61 6.21 39.22
C GLY A 434 6.62 6.97 38.36
N GLU A 435 6.97 8.19 37.94
CA GLU A 435 6.19 9.07 37.07
C GLU A 435 6.53 8.80 35.61
N LEU A 436 5.51 8.56 34.80
CA LEU A 436 5.66 8.38 33.35
C LEU A 436 5.61 9.76 32.67
N THR A 437 6.56 10.03 31.80
CA THR A 437 6.69 11.31 31.09
C THR A 437 6.91 11.10 29.60
N ALA A 438 6.74 12.14 28.79
CA ALA A 438 7.03 12.07 27.35
C ALA A 438 8.49 11.70 27.04
N ALA A 439 9.43 12.02 27.94
CA ALA A 439 10.85 11.66 27.76
C ALA A 439 11.11 10.14 27.92
N ASP A 440 10.16 9.40 28.48
CA ASP A 440 10.28 7.95 28.67
C ASP A 440 9.81 7.15 27.46
N MET A 441 9.18 7.78 26.44
CA MET A 441 8.63 7.03 25.31
C MET A 441 8.57 7.83 24.02
N ASP A 442 8.55 7.11 22.93
CA ASP A 442 8.04 7.54 21.62
C ASP A 442 7.24 6.40 20.97
N CYS A 443 6.46 6.73 19.94
CA CYS A 443 5.67 5.78 19.19
C CYS A 443 6.09 5.80 17.73
N ARG A 444 6.67 4.71 17.24
CA ARG A 444 7.20 4.63 15.88
C ARG A 444 6.16 4.10 14.91
N VAL A 445 5.94 4.83 13.84
CA VAL A 445 5.00 4.48 12.76
C VAL A 445 5.64 3.49 11.79
N TYR A 446 4.93 2.41 11.46
CA TYR A 446 5.39 1.36 10.56
C TYR A 446 4.42 1.15 9.40
N HIS A 447 4.92 1.18 8.18
CA HIS A 447 4.22 0.75 6.98
C HIS A 447 5.21 0.36 5.88
N SER A 448 4.75 -0.26 4.79
CA SER A 448 5.57 -0.54 3.61
C SER A 448 6.12 0.76 3.03
N VAL A 449 7.35 0.71 2.54
CA VAL A 449 8.01 1.90 1.97
C VAL A 449 7.34 2.27 0.65
N MET A 450 6.78 3.47 0.60
CA MET A 450 6.13 4.06 -0.57
C MET A 450 6.42 5.57 -0.57
N GLU A 451 6.70 6.15 -1.72
CA GLU A 451 6.83 7.61 -1.86
C GLU A 451 5.46 8.28 -1.92
N ARG A 452 5.30 9.39 -1.21
CA ARG A 452 4.09 10.19 -1.33
C ARG A 452 4.13 10.98 -2.64
N THR A 453 3.09 10.81 -3.46
CA THR A 453 2.98 11.43 -4.79
C THR A 453 1.90 12.51 -4.86
N GLY A 454 0.82 12.37 -4.10
CA GLY A 454 -0.32 13.28 -4.12
C GLY A 454 -0.43 14.16 -2.88
N GLU A 455 -0.61 15.47 -3.11
CA GLU A 455 -0.85 16.47 -2.05
C GLU A 455 -2.07 17.31 -2.39
N LEU A 456 -2.87 17.65 -1.36
CA LEU A 456 -4.02 18.54 -1.49
C LEU A 456 -4.15 19.43 -0.27
N THR A 457 -4.35 20.73 -0.51
CA THR A 457 -4.72 21.70 0.52
C THR A 457 -5.85 22.58 0.01
N THR A 458 -6.82 22.85 0.86
CA THR A 458 -7.99 23.69 0.54
C THR A 458 -8.18 24.76 1.60
N SER A 459 -9.07 25.72 1.31
CA SER A 459 -9.48 26.73 2.29
C SER A 459 -10.34 26.18 3.44
N ASN A 460 -10.80 24.93 3.35
CA ASN A 460 -11.61 24.28 4.40
C ASN A 460 -10.77 23.30 5.24
N PRO A 461 -10.50 23.60 6.52
CA PRO A 461 -9.66 22.74 7.37
C PRO A 461 -10.28 21.36 7.64
N LEU A 462 -11.59 21.19 7.55
CA LEU A 462 -12.22 19.89 7.75
C LEU A 462 -11.97 18.96 6.52
N LEU A 463 -11.97 19.52 5.32
CA LEU A 463 -11.61 18.77 4.12
C LEU A 463 -10.13 18.39 4.11
N ASN A 464 -9.25 19.28 4.57
CA ASN A 464 -7.84 18.97 4.71
C ASN A 464 -7.63 17.83 5.72
N ARG A 465 -8.39 17.84 6.85
CA ARG A 465 -8.35 16.74 7.81
C ARG A 465 -8.91 15.43 7.24
N LEU A 466 -9.99 15.49 6.46
CA LEU A 466 -10.54 14.31 5.78
C LEU A 466 -9.50 13.67 4.83
N HIS A 467 -8.83 14.51 4.04
CA HIS A 467 -7.76 14.06 3.15
C HIS A 467 -6.65 13.36 3.93
N GLU A 468 -6.14 13.98 5.01
CA GLU A 468 -5.12 13.36 5.87
C GLU A 468 -5.63 12.08 6.56
N ASN A 469 -6.93 11.99 6.92
CA ASN A 469 -7.49 10.75 7.45
C ASN A 469 -7.43 9.59 6.44
N ALA A 470 -7.68 9.87 5.15
CA ALA A 470 -7.52 8.87 4.08
C ALA A 470 -6.06 8.43 3.91
N VAL A 471 -5.13 9.38 3.94
CA VAL A 471 -3.67 9.12 3.91
C VAL A 471 -3.26 8.22 5.09
N TRP A 472 -3.67 8.56 6.31
CA TRP A 472 -3.31 7.78 7.49
C TRP A 472 -3.94 6.38 7.50
N SER A 473 -5.17 6.24 7.02
CA SER A 473 -5.79 4.92 6.88
C SER A 473 -5.06 4.04 5.87
N MET A 474 -4.68 4.61 4.72
CA MET A 474 -3.88 3.89 3.73
C MET A 474 -2.54 3.42 4.32
N ARG A 475 -1.75 4.34 4.89
CA ARG A 475 -0.44 4.02 5.49
C ARG A 475 -0.55 2.95 6.55
N SER A 476 -1.56 3.04 7.41
CA SER A 476 -1.77 2.08 8.50
C SER A 476 -2.09 0.67 8.02
N ASN A 477 -2.66 0.54 6.84
CA ASN A 477 -3.13 -0.72 6.28
C ASN A 477 -2.24 -1.28 5.17
N PHE A 478 -1.36 -0.48 4.58
CA PHE A 478 -0.40 -0.97 3.58
C PHE A 478 0.86 -1.47 4.28
N VAL A 479 0.74 -2.65 4.89
CA VAL A 479 1.79 -3.31 5.67
C VAL A 479 2.03 -4.69 5.09
N SER A 480 3.02 -4.79 4.22
CA SER A 480 3.36 -5.96 3.41
C SER A 480 2.33 -6.31 2.33
N ILE A 481 1.04 -6.24 2.64
CA ILE A 481 -0.11 -6.38 1.74
C ILE A 481 -1.15 -5.29 2.07
N PRO A 482 -2.13 -5.00 1.19
CA PRO A 482 -3.18 -4.02 1.49
C PRO A 482 -4.23 -4.62 2.44
N THR A 483 -3.95 -4.59 3.76
CA THR A 483 -4.88 -5.10 4.78
C THR A 483 -6.07 -4.16 4.97
N ASP A 484 -7.19 -4.69 5.42
CA ASP A 484 -8.44 -3.94 5.70
C ASP A 484 -8.35 -3.09 6.97
N CYS A 485 -7.69 -3.58 7.99
CA CYS A 485 -7.60 -2.97 9.30
C CYS A 485 -6.30 -3.35 10.02
N PRO A 486 -5.74 -2.47 10.91
CA PRO A 486 -4.46 -2.73 11.55
C PRO A 486 -4.56 -3.25 12.98
N GLN A 487 -5.77 -3.27 13.61
CA GLN A 487 -5.88 -3.38 15.07
C GLN A 487 -6.49 -4.69 15.59
N ARG A 488 -7.40 -5.32 14.84
CA ARG A 488 -8.19 -6.46 15.35
C ARG A 488 -7.69 -7.80 14.80
N ASP A 489 -8.29 -8.90 15.26
CA ASP A 489 -8.09 -10.23 14.67
C ASP A 489 -8.78 -10.30 13.28
N GLU A 490 -8.08 -9.85 12.27
CA GLU A 490 -8.44 -9.85 10.85
C GLU A 490 -7.17 -9.56 10.04
N ARG A 491 -6.92 -8.31 9.66
CA ARG A 491 -5.72 -7.81 8.97
C ARG A 491 -5.44 -8.62 7.72
N MET A 492 -6.48 -8.78 6.88
CA MET A 492 -6.43 -9.56 5.64
C MET A 492 -6.41 -8.63 4.42
N GLY A 493 -5.81 -9.08 3.33
CA GLY A 493 -5.78 -8.33 2.07
C GLY A 493 -7.11 -8.40 1.32
N TRP A 494 -8.17 -7.76 1.85
CA TRP A 494 -9.50 -7.76 1.28
C TRP A 494 -9.53 -7.16 -0.12
N THR A 495 -9.91 -7.97 -1.08
CA THR A 495 -9.86 -7.60 -2.50
C THR A 495 -10.89 -6.54 -2.87
N GLY A 496 -12.04 -6.49 -2.18
CA GLY A 496 -13.05 -5.45 -2.37
C GLY A 496 -12.59 -4.08 -1.94
N ASP A 497 -11.93 -4.01 -0.78
CA ASP A 497 -11.41 -2.77 -0.22
C ASP A 497 -10.40 -2.12 -1.16
N ILE A 498 -9.41 -2.88 -1.62
CA ILE A 498 -8.40 -2.36 -2.54
C ILE A 498 -8.97 -2.09 -3.93
N CYS A 499 -9.95 -2.88 -4.41
CA CYS A 499 -10.63 -2.61 -5.68
C CYS A 499 -11.24 -1.19 -5.72
N LEU A 500 -11.81 -0.76 -4.61
CA LEU A 500 -12.48 0.53 -4.48
C LEU A 500 -11.54 1.69 -4.15
N PHE A 501 -10.39 1.39 -3.56
CA PHE A 501 -9.47 2.40 -3.07
C PHE A 501 -8.22 2.57 -3.95
N VAL A 502 -7.93 1.64 -4.85
CA VAL A 502 -6.69 1.68 -5.64
C VAL A 502 -6.51 2.96 -6.45
N PRO A 503 -7.53 3.64 -7.02
CA PRO A 503 -7.34 4.92 -7.67
C PRO A 503 -6.86 6.00 -6.70
N THR A 504 -7.43 6.04 -5.50
CA THR A 504 -6.97 6.93 -4.42
C THR A 504 -5.54 6.57 -3.97
N ALA A 505 -5.26 5.29 -3.76
CA ALA A 505 -3.94 4.83 -3.31
C ALA A 505 -2.84 5.23 -4.28
N ALA A 506 -3.05 4.99 -5.58
CA ALA A 506 -2.10 5.29 -6.64
C ALA A 506 -1.89 6.80 -6.87
N TYR A 507 -2.92 7.62 -6.58
CA TYR A 507 -2.76 9.07 -6.60
C TYR A 507 -1.93 9.57 -5.40
N LEU A 508 -2.19 9.04 -4.20
CA LEU A 508 -1.57 9.50 -2.95
C LEU A 508 -0.10 9.05 -2.80
N TYR A 509 0.20 7.84 -3.26
CA TYR A 509 1.52 7.22 -3.12
C TYR A 509 1.91 6.42 -4.36
N ASP A 510 3.21 6.27 -4.61
CA ASP A 510 3.70 5.26 -5.54
C ASP A 510 3.52 3.87 -4.94
N VAL A 511 2.43 3.23 -5.31
CA VAL A 511 2.04 1.89 -4.85
C VAL A 511 2.35 0.81 -5.88
N TYR A 512 3.04 1.15 -6.98
CA TYR A 512 3.21 0.24 -8.11
C TYR A 512 3.89 -1.08 -7.71
N GLY A 513 5.08 -1.02 -7.14
CA GLY A 513 5.81 -2.22 -6.73
C GLY A 513 5.07 -3.03 -5.66
N PHE A 514 4.46 -2.35 -4.69
CA PHE A 514 3.68 -2.95 -3.62
C PHE A 514 2.49 -3.77 -4.15
N LEU A 515 1.66 -3.19 -5.00
CA LEU A 515 0.48 -3.88 -5.55
C LEU A 515 0.86 -4.87 -6.66
N LYS A 516 1.91 -4.61 -7.44
CA LYS A 516 2.40 -5.58 -8.42
C LYS A 516 2.88 -6.87 -7.74
N SER A 517 3.59 -6.77 -6.62
CA SER A 517 3.97 -7.94 -5.80
C SER A 517 2.72 -8.69 -5.30
N TRP A 518 1.74 -7.98 -4.74
CA TRP A 518 0.50 -8.59 -4.27
C TRP A 518 -0.33 -9.25 -5.39
N LEU A 519 -0.37 -8.70 -6.60
CA LEU A 519 -1.07 -9.30 -7.76
C LEU A 519 -0.54 -10.70 -8.12
N LYS A 520 0.72 -11.01 -7.83
CA LYS A 520 1.26 -12.38 -7.98
C LYS A 520 0.53 -13.37 -7.07
N ASP A 521 0.26 -12.97 -5.83
CA ASP A 521 -0.48 -13.80 -4.88
C ASP A 521 -1.96 -13.92 -5.28
N VAL A 522 -2.57 -12.84 -5.81
CA VAL A 522 -3.95 -12.89 -6.35
C VAL A 522 -4.04 -13.91 -7.49
N ARG A 523 -3.07 -13.89 -8.41
CA ARG A 523 -3.02 -14.87 -9.50
C ARG A 523 -2.81 -16.30 -9.00
N ALA A 524 -1.89 -16.50 -8.07
CA ALA A 524 -1.61 -17.81 -7.49
C ALA A 524 -2.85 -18.41 -6.80
N ASP A 525 -3.57 -17.60 -6.04
CA ASP A 525 -4.79 -18.00 -5.36
C ASP A 525 -5.95 -18.22 -6.35
N GLN A 526 -6.09 -17.38 -7.38
CA GLN A 526 -7.08 -17.61 -8.46
C GLN A 526 -6.86 -18.95 -9.14
N VAL A 527 -5.64 -19.31 -9.48
CA VAL A 527 -5.31 -20.61 -10.09
C VAL A 527 -5.64 -21.77 -9.15
N LYS A 528 -5.29 -21.63 -7.88
CA LYS A 528 -5.51 -22.67 -6.87
C LYS A 528 -6.98 -22.92 -6.59
N TRP A 529 -7.79 -21.86 -6.48
CA TRP A 529 -9.16 -21.91 -6.04
C TRP A 529 -10.19 -21.85 -7.18
N GLY A 530 -9.75 -21.51 -8.39
CA GLY A 530 -10.60 -21.37 -9.58
C GLY A 530 -11.41 -20.08 -9.63
N THR A 531 -11.15 -19.15 -8.72
CA THR A 531 -11.77 -17.82 -8.63
C THR A 531 -10.86 -16.86 -7.88
N VAL A 532 -11.11 -15.56 -7.99
CA VAL A 532 -10.45 -14.55 -7.15
C VAL A 532 -11.06 -14.60 -5.75
N PRO A 533 -10.26 -14.89 -4.69
CA PRO A 533 -10.78 -14.95 -3.33
C PRO A 533 -11.19 -13.57 -2.77
N PHE A 534 -11.91 -13.59 -1.67
CA PHE A 534 -12.39 -12.39 -0.97
C PHE A 534 -11.25 -11.55 -0.39
N TYR A 535 -10.18 -12.20 -0.01
CA TYR A 535 -8.93 -11.61 0.50
C TYR A 535 -7.75 -12.47 0.07
N VAL A 536 -6.60 -11.87 -0.09
CA VAL A 536 -5.37 -12.51 -0.60
C VAL A 536 -4.16 -12.03 0.22
N PRO A 537 -3.29 -12.95 0.67
CA PRO A 537 -3.33 -14.41 0.51
C PRO A 537 -4.53 -15.06 1.19
N PHE A 538 -5.08 -16.11 0.57
CA PHE A 538 -6.32 -16.70 1.03
C PHE A 538 -6.11 -17.73 2.14
N VAL A 539 -6.81 -17.52 3.25
CA VAL A 539 -6.89 -18.42 4.41
C VAL A 539 -8.35 -18.87 4.58
N PRO A 540 -8.68 -20.18 4.54
CA PRO A 540 -10.08 -20.64 4.58
C PRO A 540 -10.66 -20.50 6.01
N LEU A 541 -11.44 -19.45 6.26
CA LEU A 541 -11.96 -19.07 7.58
C LEU A 541 -13.48 -19.14 7.63
N GLY A 542 -14.04 -19.94 8.54
CA GLY A 542 -15.46 -19.98 8.87
C GLY A 542 -16.37 -20.06 7.65
N VAL A 543 -17.29 -19.12 7.53
CA VAL A 543 -18.20 -19.02 6.38
C VAL A 543 -17.50 -18.62 5.07
N TRP A 544 -16.29 -18.10 5.15
CA TRP A 544 -15.44 -17.67 4.02
C TRP A 544 -14.49 -18.77 3.52
N ALA A 545 -14.60 -20.01 4.05
CA ALA A 545 -13.65 -21.10 3.76
C ALA A 545 -13.63 -21.54 2.29
N HIS A 546 -14.66 -21.19 1.51
CA HIS A 546 -14.77 -21.55 0.09
C HIS A 546 -14.95 -20.27 -0.73
N PRO A 547 -13.90 -19.78 -1.40
CA PRO A 547 -14.01 -18.57 -2.20
C PRO A 547 -14.93 -18.80 -3.40
N GLN A 548 -15.66 -17.77 -3.78
CA GLN A 548 -16.59 -17.76 -4.90
C GLN A 548 -16.53 -16.42 -5.60
N ALA A 549 -16.95 -16.36 -6.85
CA ALA A 549 -17.03 -15.12 -7.59
C ALA A 549 -18.02 -14.13 -6.94
N ILE A 550 -17.51 -13.08 -6.37
CA ILE A 550 -18.25 -11.99 -5.75
C ILE A 550 -17.87 -10.69 -6.47
N SER A 551 -18.87 -9.94 -6.90
CA SER A 551 -18.65 -8.65 -7.55
C SER A 551 -17.98 -7.65 -6.62
N THR A 552 -17.28 -6.69 -7.18
CA THR A 552 -16.45 -5.71 -6.47
C THR A 552 -15.15 -6.34 -5.94
N TRP A 553 -15.26 -7.42 -5.15
CA TRP A 553 -14.09 -8.13 -4.62
C TRP A 553 -13.26 -8.78 -5.72
N GLY A 554 -13.87 -9.63 -6.53
CA GLY A 554 -13.16 -10.28 -7.63
C GLY A 554 -12.80 -9.35 -8.78
N ASP A 555 -13.52 -8.23 -8.95
CA ASP A 555 -13.22 -7.21 -9.96
C ASP A 555 -11.88 -6.50 -9.73
N SER A 556 -11.28 -6.64 -8.53
CA SER A 556 -9.90 -6.24 -8.24
C SER A 556 -8.88 -6.82 -9.22
N ALA A 557 -9.16 -8.01 -9.77
CA ALA A 557 -8.36 -8.66 -10.81
C ALA A 557 -8.18 -7.79 -12.07
N VAL A 558 -9.11 -6.88 -12.31
CA VAL A 558 -9.10 -5.99 -13.48
C VAL A 558 -8.78 -4.55 -13.07
N GLU A 559 -9.43 -4.05 -12.00
CA GLU A 559 -9.29 -2.67 -11.55
C GLU A 559 -7.87 -2.33 -11.09
N VAL A 560 -7.24 -3.22 -10.32
CA VAL A 560 -5.89 -2.94 -9.78
C VAL A 560 -4.85 -2.82 -10.89
N PRO A 561 -4.65 -3.80 -11.80
CA PRO A 561 -3.68 -3.65 -12.87
C PRO A 561 -4.04 -2.52 -13.84
N TRP A 562 -5.33 -2.25 -14.08
CA TRP A 562 -5.76 -1.11 -14.91
C TRP A 562 -5.33 0.23 -14.31
N THR A 563 -5.57 0.43 -13.01
CA THR A 563 -5.17 1.66 -12.33
C THR A 563 -3.65 1.84 -12.31
N LEU A 564 -2.90 0.78 -12.01
CA LEU A 564 -1.42 0.83 -12.05
C LEU A 564 -0.91 1.23 -13.44
N TYR A 565 -1.53 0.73 -14.50
CA TYR A 565 -1.21 1.13 -15.87
C TYR A 565 -1.55 2.62 -16.13
N MET A 566 -2.72 3.07 -15.71
CA MET A 566 -3.14 4.47 -15.92
C MET A 566 -2.19 5.44 -15.22
N GLU A 567 -1.74 5.11 -14.03
CA GLU A 567 -0.83 5.96 -13.25
C GLU A 567 0.63 5.93 -13.77
N SER A 568 1.14 4.75 -14.07
CA SER A 568 2.56 4.59 -14.45
C SER A 568 2.83 4.65 -15.95
N GLY A 569 1.84 4.32 -16.78
CA GLY A 569 2.01 4.07 -18.23
C GLY A 569 2.70 2.73 -18.54
N ASP A 570 2.95 1.89 -17.55
CA ASP A 570 3.63 0.61 -17.72
C ASP A 570 2.71 -0.48 -18.26
N VAL A 571 2.83 -0.77 -19.54
CA VAL A 571 2.07 -1.85 -20.21
C VAL A 571 2.44 -3.24 -19.64
N GLN A 572 3.60 -3.38 -19.00
CA GLN A 572 4.05 -4.68 -18.51
C GLN A 572 3.15 -5.21 -17.38
N VAL A 573 2.61 -4.34 -16.51
CA VAL A 573 1.68 -4.79 -15.47
C VAL A 573 0.40 -5.40 -16.05
N LEU A 574 -0.07 -4.88 -17.19
CA LEU A 574 -1.21 -5.47 -17.90
C LEU A 574 -0.86 -6.83 -18.51
N ALA A 575 0.35 -6.94 -19.07
CA ALA A 575 0.84 -8.19 -19.65
C ALA A 575 1.04 -9.29 -18.60
N ASP A 576 1.64 -8.94 -17.47
CA ASP A 576 1.87 -9.84 -16.33
C ASP A 576 0.55 -10.30 -15.70
N SER A 577 -0.46 -9.43 -15.66
CA SER A 577 -1.78 -9.70 -15.07
C SER A 577 -2.81 -10.23 -16.09
N TYR A 578 -2.43 -10.42 -17.36
CA TYR A 578 -3.43 -10.69 -18.40
C TYR A 578 -4.22 -11.99 -18.18
N ASP A 579 -3.57 -13.05 -17.75
CA ASP A 579 -4.24 -14.30 -17.44
C ASP A 579 -5.19 -14.20 -16.23
N LEU A 580 -4.83 -13.39 -15.22
CA LEU A 580 -5.70 -13.07 -14.09
C LEU A 580 -6.98 -12.37 -14.55
N ILE A 581 -6.81 -11.34 -15.40
CA ILE A 581 -7.91 -10.54 -15.96
C ILE A 581 -8.84 -11.40 -16.84
N ARG A 582 -8.26 -12.13 -17.79
CA ARG A 582 -9.01 -12.99 -18.73
C ARG A 582 -9.83 -14.03 -17.98
N ASP A 583 -9.19 -14.74 -17.05
CA ASP A 583 -9.82 -15.84 -16.34
C ASP A 583 -10.97 -15.32 -15.44
N TRP A 584 -10.85 -14.11 -14.85
CA TRP A 584 -11.94 -13.46 -14.12
C TRP A 584 -13.12 -13.12 -15.03
N VAL A 585 -12.87 -12.45 -16.17
CA VAL A 585 -13.93 -12.09 -17.11
C VAL A 585 -14.64 -13.35 -17.64
N ASP A 586 -13.89 -14.41 -17.93
CA ASP A 586 -14.45 -15.68 -18.43
C ASP A 586 -15.23 -16.44 -17.36
N GLU A 587 -14.77 -16.45 -16.14
CA GLU A 587 -15.48 -17.07 -15.02
C GLU A 587 -16.87 -16.45 -14.86
N VAL A 588 -16.94 -15.12 -14.74
CA VAL A 588 -18.20 -14.42 -14.51
C VAL A 588 -19.15 -14.54 -15.71
N ALA A 589 -18.62 -14.60 -16.94
CA ALA A 589 -19.44 -14.87 -18.12
C ALA A 589 -20.28 -16.16 -17.98
N GLY A 590 -19.77 -17.14 -17.25
CA GLY A 590 -20.47 -18.40 -16.95
C GLY A 590 -21.64 -18.28 -15.96
N TYR A 591 -21.69 -17.17 -15.21
CA TYR A 591 -22.76 -16.90 -14.23
C TYR A 591 -23.88 -16.00 -14.78
N LEU A 592 -23.74 -15.47 -16.00
CA LEU A 592 -24.76 -14.62 -16.58
C LEU A 592 -26.03 -15.39 -16.93
N SER A 593 -27.17 -14.76 -16.64
CA SER A 593 -28.46 -15.17 -17.16
C SER A 593 -28.53 -15.03 -18.70
N PRO A 594 -29.53 -15.62 -19.36
CA PRO A 594 -29.71 -15.49 -20.83
C PRO A 594 -29.81 -14.04 -21.31
N ASP A 595 -30.33 -13.15 -20.49
CA ASP A 595 -30.49 -11.69 -20.75
C ASP A 595 -29.26 -10.86 -20.37
N GLY A 596 -28.16 -11.50 -19.94
CA GLY A 596 -26.88 -10.80 -19.70
C GLY A 596 -26.70 -10.23 -18.31
N VAL A 597 -27.53 -10.60 -17.35
CA VAL A 597 -27.47 -10.13 -15.96
C VAL A 597 -26.72 -11.13 -15.08
N TRP A 598 -25.88 -10.66 -14.18
CA TRP A 598 -25.25 -11.52 -13.18
C TRP A 598 -26.18 -11.70 -11.99
N ASP A 599 -27.13 -12.63 -12.09
CA ASP A 599 -28.16 -12.92 -11.10
C ASP A 599 -28.05 -14.31 -10.48
N ARG A 600 -27.10 -15.13 -10.91
CA ARG A 600 -26.82 -16.40 -10.25
C ARG A 600 -26.19 -16.15 -8.90
N LYS A 601 -26.89 -16.61 -7.86
CA LYS A 601 -26.35 -16.55 -6.51
C LYS A 601 -25.24 -17.59 -6.37
N PRO A 602 -24.07 -17.18 -5.87
CA PRO A 602 -23.08 -18.16 -5.44
C PRO A 602 -23.65 -19.03 -4.32
N ASP A 603 -23.19 -20.29 -4.20
CA ASP A 603 -23.57 -21.20 -3.10
C ASP A 603 -23.01 -20.73 -1.73
N TYR A 604 -22.69 -19.47 -1.63
CA TYR A 604 -22.16 -18.81 -0.46
C TYR A 604 -23.31 -18.30 0.44
N PRO A 605 -23.26 -18.52 1.78
CA PRO A 605 -24.38 -18.19 2.67
C PRO A 605 -24.84 -16.72 2.61
N LEU A 606 -23.93 -15.80 2.32
CA LEU A 606 -24.25 -14.36 2.22
C LEU A 606 -24.64 -13.93 0.79
N GLY A 607 -24.48 -14.78 -0.24
CA GLY A 607 -24.67 -14.43 -1.64
C GLY A 607 -23.70 -13.36 -2.11
N GLN A 608 -24.10 -12.49 -3.04
CA GLN A 608 -23.34 -11.27 -3.37
C GLN A 608 -23.31 -10.32 -2.16
N LEU A 609 -22.23 -9.60 -1.97
CA LEU A 609 -22.07 -8.66 -0.85
C LEU A 609 -22.78 -7.32 -1.12
N GLY A 610 -22.87 -6.90 -2.40
CA GLY A 610 -23.57 -5.69 -2.82
C GLY A 610 -22.89 -4.41 -2.32
N ASP A 611 -23.70 -3.42 -1.95
CA ASP A 611 -23.21 -2.14 -1.40
C ASP A 611 -22.93 -2.29 0.10
N TRP A 612 -21.88 -3.05 0.44
CA TRP A 612 -21.48 -3.43 1.78
C TRP A 612 -21.44 -2.25 2.74
N LEU A 613 -22.02 -2.41 3.93
CA LEU A 613 -22.09 -1.37 4.97
C LEU A 613 -22.78 -0.06 4.52
N ASP A 614 -23.76 -0.16 3.61
CA ASP A 614 -24.74 0.92 3.40
C ASP A 614 -25.26 1.44 4.76
N PRO A 615 -25.47 2.76 4.94
CA PRO A 615 -25.89 3.31 6.23
C PRO A 615 -27.15 2.69 6.84
N THR A 616 -27.98 2.01 6.04
CA THR A 616 -29.19 1.33 6.51
C THR A 616 -28.94 -0.12 6.94
N ALA A 617 -27.76 -0.65 6.65
CA ALA A 617 -27.38 -2.02 7.03
C ALA A 617 -27.36 -2.14 8.58
N PRO A 618 -28.13 -3.10 9.15
CA PRO A 618 -28.13 -3.29 10.59
C PRO A 618 -26.76 -3.76 11.10
N PRO A 619 -26.45 -3.53 12.39
CA PRO A 619 -25.15 -3.90 12.95
C PRO A 619 -24.79 -5.39 12.82
N GLU A 620 -25.81 -6.28 12.78
CA GLU A 620 -25.65 -7.74 12.67
C GLU A 620 -25.56 -8.29 11.25
N ASP A 621 -25.95 -7.49 10.23
CA ASP A 621 -25.89 -7.93 8.82
C ASP A 621 -25.46 -6.79 7.88
N PRO A 622 -24.15 -6.65 7.64
CA PRO A 622 -23.59 -5.59 6.78
C PRO A 622 -23.95 -5.75 5.29
N THR A 623 -24.57 -6.87 4.89
CA THR A 623 -24.96 -7.12 3.50
C THR A 623 -26.38 -6.63 3.18
N GLN A 624 -27.16 -6.19 4.17
CA GLN A 624 -28.54 -5.66 3.97
C GLN A 624 -28.51 -4.21 3.49
N ALA A 625 -28.02 -4.01 2.26
CA ALA A 625 -28.05 -2.70 1.61
C ALA A 625 -29.38 -2.45 0.90
N MET A 626 -29.70 -1.16 0.67
CA MET A 626 -30.90 -0.77 -0.08
C MET A 626 -30.84 -1.14 -1.56
N THR A 627 -29.63 -1.17 -2.14
CA THR A 627 -29.43 -1.44 -3.56
C THR A 627 -29.44 -2.94 -3.82
N GLU A 628 -30.17 -3.37 -4.87
CA GLU A 628 -30.17 -4.76 -5.30
C GLU A 628 -28.76 -5.26 -5.58
N LYS A 629 -28.39 -6.40 -4.99
CA LYS A 629 -27.04 -6.97 -5.13
C LYS A 629 -26.73 -7.38 -6.57
N GLU A 630 -27.72 -7.84 -7.33
CA GLU A 630 -27.62 -8.21 -8.73
C GLU A 630 -27.37 -7.00 -9.63
N LEU A 631 -27.92 -5.82 -9.27
CA LEU A 631 -27.63 -4.55 -9.94
C LEU A 631 -26.15 -4.18 -9.77
N VAL A 632 -25.67 -4.21 -8.53
CA VAL A 632 -24.26 -3.91 -8.22
C VAL A 632 -23.33 -4.89 -8.96
N ALA A 633 -23.63 -6.19 -8.89
CA ALA A 633 -22.84 -7.24 -9.55
C ALA A 633 -22.76 -7.05 -11.06
N THR A 634 -23.91 -6.75 -11.71
CA THR A 634 -23.96 -6.55 -13.16
C THR A 634 -23.22 -5.29 -13.58
N ALA A 635 -23.33 -4.20 -12.80
CA ALA A 635 -22.63 -2.96 -13.08
C ALA A 635 -21.08 -3.12 -13.01
N PHE A 636 -20.56 -3.74 -11.95
CA PHE A 636 -19.12 -3.98 -11.84
C PHE A 636 -18.60 -4.91 -12.93
N TYR A 637 -19.35 -5.96 -13.27
CA TYR A 637 -18.92 -6.84 -14.35
C TYR A 637 -18.92 -6.15 -15.72
N ALA A 638 -19.90 -5.25 -15.99
CA ALA A 638 -19.86 -4.42 -17.19
C ALA A 638 -18.59 -3.57 -17.25
N ARG A 639 -18.19 -2.96 -16.12
CA ARG A 639 -16.92 -2.20 -15.98
C ARG A 639 -15.72 -3.10 -16.25
N SER A 640 -15.66 -4.29 -15.65
CA SER A 640 -14.58 -5.25 -15.89
C SER A 640 -14.49 -5.68 -17.36
N CYS A 641 -15.62 -5.88 -18.04
CA CYS A 641 -15.64 -6.14 -19.48
C CYS A 641 -15.14 -4.96 -20.32
N MET A 642 -15.46 -3.71 -19.92
CA MET A 642 -14.97 -2.51 -20.60
C MET A 642 -13.46 -2.38 -20.47
N GLN A 643 -12.94 -2.45 -19.26
CA GLN A 643 -11.49 -2.39 -19.00
C GLN A 643 -10.76 -3.55 -19.64
N GLY A 644 -11.28 -4.77 -19.54
CA GLY A 644 -10.74 -5.95 -20.20
C GLY A 644 -10.66 -5.81 -21.73
N THR A 645 -11.66 -5.15 -22.35
CA THR A 645 -11.63 -4.83 -23.80
C THR A 645 -10.47 -3.89 -24.12
N HIS A 646 -10.28 -2.83 -23.34
CA HIS A 646 -9.17 -1.89 -23.54
C HIS A 646 -7.82 -2.56 -23.33
N ILE A 647 -7.70 -3.36 -22.27
CA ILE A 647 -6.45 -4.12 -21.97
C ILE A 647 -6.12 -5.08 -23.11
N ALA A 648 -7.10 -5.83 -23.60
CA ALA A 648 -6.93 -6.74 -24.74
C ALA A 648 -6.47 -5.98 -25.99
N HIS A 649 -7.06 -4.81 -26.27
CA HIS A 649 -6.63 -3.91 -27.36
C HIS A 649 -5.17 -3.48 -27.21
N ILE A 650 -4.77 -2.97 -26.03
CA ILE A 650 -3.41 -2.50 -25.74
C ILE A 650 -2.40 -3.63 -25.94
N LEU A 651 -2.74 -4.84 -25.54
CA LEU A 651 -1.87 -6.03 -25.63
C LEU A 651 -1.96 -6.74 -26.98
N GLY A 652 -2.79 -6.26 -27.94
CA GLY A 652 -2.97 -6.86 -29.26
C GLY A 652 -3.68 -8.24 -29.22
N LYS A 653 -4.49 -8.51 -28.21
CA LYS A 653 -5.28 -9.74 -28.04
C LYS A 653 -6.63 -9.63 -28.76
N THR A 654 -6.62 -9.56 -30.09
CA THR A 654 -7.78 -9.21 -30.92
C THR A 654 -9.00 -10.11 -30.74
N ASP A 655 -8.81 -11.42 -30.50
CA ASP A 655 -9.91 -12.36 -30.27
C ASP A 655 -10.61 -12.05 -28.94
N ASP A 656 -9.86 -11.80 -27.89
CA ASP A 656 -10.37 -11.44 -26.57
C ASP A 656 -10.99 -10.02 -26.59
N GLU A 657 -10.38 -9.05 -27.28
CA GLU A 657 -10.95 -7.72 -27.48
C GLU A 657 -12.37 -7.82 -28.06
N THR A 658 -12.53 -8.62 -29.13
CA THR A 658 -13.84 -8.83 -29.78
C THR A 658 -14.82 -9.51 -28.82
N ARG A 659 -14.39 -10.51 -28.09
CA ARG A 659 -15.20 -11.28 -27.15
C ARG A 659 -15.62 -10.45 -25.94
N PHE A 660 -14.71 -9.71 -25.33
CA PHE A 660 -14.99 -8.85 -24.18
C PHE A 660 -15.90 -7.68 -24.56
N ALA A 661 -15.71 -7.09 -25.74
CA ALA A 661 -16.63 -6.08 -26.27
C ALA A 661 -18.06 -6.62 -26.44
N ALA A 662 -18.20 -7.84 -26.97
CA ALA A 662 -19.53 -8.47 -27.11
C ALA A 662 -20.15 -8.82 -25.75
N LEU A 663 -19.36 -9.22 -24.77
CA LEU A 663 -19.81 -9.42 -23.38
C LEU A 663 -20.26 -8.11 -22.75
N ARG A 664 -19.45 -7.06 -22.86
CA ARG A 664 -19.79 -5.71 -22.39
C ARG A 664 -21.14 -5.27 -22.92
N ASP A 665 -21.33 -5.33 -24.23
CA ASP A 665 -22.56 -4.86 -24.89
C ASP A 665 -23.78 -5.67 -24.39
N ARG A 666 -23.65 -7.01 -24.29
CA ARG A 666 -24.69 -7.89 -23.76
C ARG A 666 -25.04 -7.57 -22.30
N VAL A 667 -24.03 -7.27 -21.45
CA VAL A 667 -24.25 -6.98 -20.03
C VAL A 667 -24.89 -5.60 -19.87
N ILE A 668 -24.47 -4.60 -20.65
CA ILE A 668 -25.09 -3.27 -20.66
C ILE A 668 -26.56 -3.38 -21.12
N ASP A 669 -26.85 -4.12 -22.18
CA ASP A 669 -28.22 -4.34 -22.64
C ASP A 669 -29.08 -5.01 -21.56
N GLY A 670 -28.55 -6.03 -20.88
CA GLY A 670 -29.20 -6.70 -19.75
C GLY A 670 -29.45 -5.75 -18.58
N PHE A 671 -28.44 -4.95 -18.22
CA PHE A 671 -28.56 -3.92 -17.19
C PHE A 671 -29.68 -2.93 -17.51
N LEU A 672 -29.67 -2.37 -18.73
CA LEU A 672 -30.69 -1.41 -19.18
C LEU A 672 -32.10 -2.00 -19.16
N GLN A 673 -32.25 -3.25 -19.55
CA GLN A 673 -33.56 -3.92 -19.59
C GLN A 673 -34.08 -4.28 -18.19
N ARG A 674 -33.20 -4.73 -17.30
CA ARG A 674 -33.59 -5.27 -16.00
C ARG A 674 -33.69 -4.20 -14.92
N PHE A 675 -32.76 -3.25 -14.88
CA PHE A 675 -32.59 -2.35 -13.75
C PHE A 675 -32.96 -0.89 -14.05
N THR A 676 -33.33 -0.55 -15.31
CA THR A 676 -33.73 0.82 -15.67
C THR A 676 -35.11 0.88 -16.24
N ASN A 677 -35.84 1.96 -15.90
CA ASN A 677 -37.13 2.29 -16.50
C ASN A 677 -36.95 3.29 -17.66
N LEU A 678 -37.97 3.37 -18.54
CA LEU A 678 -37.96 4.29 -19.71
C LEU A 678 -37.90 5.77 -19.31
N ASP A 679 -38.30 6.10 -18.12
CA ASP A 679 -38.26 7.46 -17.56
C ASP A 679 -36.90 7.80 -16.93
N GLY A 680 -35.92 6.87 -16.93
CA GLY A 680 -34.57 7.05 -16.39
C GLY A 680 -34.43 6.73 -14.89
N THR A 681 -35.52 6.27 -14.25
CA THR A 681 -35.43 5.77 -12.87
C THR A 681 -34.85 4.35 -12.85
N MET A 682 -34.24 3.96 -11.72
CA MET A 682 -33.71 2.61 -11.47
C MET A 682 -34.74 1.75 -10.73
N THR A 683 -34.65 0.43 -10.82
CA THR A 683 -35.44 -0.48 -9.98
C THR A 683 -35.10 -0.33 -8.50
N SER A 684 -33.83 -0.15 -8.18
CA SER A 684 -33.37 0.32 -6.87
C SER A 684 -33.18 1.83 -6.93
N ASP A 685 -34.14 2.59 -6.37
CA ASP A 685 -34.11 4.08 -6.36
C ASP A 685 -33.15 4.59 -5.26
N THR A 686 -31.84 4.34 -5.42
CA THR A 686 -30.79 4.59 -4.41
C THR A 686 -29.62 5.38 -4.98
N GLN A 687 -28.87 6.12 -4.13
CA GLN A 687 -27.68 6.84 -4.56
C GLN A 687 -26.66 5.88 -5.23
N CYS A 688 -26.44 4.69 -4.66
CA CYS A 688 -25.52 3.69 -5.22
C CYS A 688 -25.93 3.25 -6.65
N ALA A 689 -27.20 2.91 -6.88
CA ALA A 689 -27.66 2.45 -8.19
C ALA A 689 -27.41 3.49 -9.31
N TYR A 690 -27.77 4.74 -9.06
CA TYR A 690 -27.52 5.82 -10.02
C TYR A 690 -26.03 6.14 -10.16
N ALA A 691 -25.27 6.14 -9.07
CA ALA A 691 -23.85 6.39 -9.09
C ALA A 691 -23.11 5.40 -10.00
N LEU A 692 -23.37 4.10 -9.80
CA LEU A 692 -22.74 3.04 -10.62
C LEU A 692 -23.17 3.15 -12.10
N ALA A 693 -24.48 3.34 -12.38
CA ALA A 693 -24.96 3.42 -13.75
C ALA A 693 -24.36 4.60 -14.53
N ILE A 694 -24.14 5.74 -13.87
CA ILE A 694 -23.57 6.95 -14.49
C ILE A 694 -22.05 6.83 -14.59
N ALA A 695 -21.37 6.54 -13.47
CA ALA A 695 -19.92 6.54 -13.42
C ALA A 695 -19.29 5.44 -14.31
N PHE A 696 -19.97 4.30 -14.46
CA PHE A 696 -19.49 3.20 -15.32
C PHE A 696 -19.94 3.36 -16.79
N GLY A 697 -20.58 4.47 -17.16
CA GLY A 697 -20.99 4.73 -18.53
C GLY A 697 -22.10 3.82 -19.07
N LEU A 698 -22.84 3.12 -18.18
CA LEU A 698 -23.87 2.16 -18.59
C LEU A 698 -25.07 2.85 -19.29
N LEU A 699 -25.21 4.17 -19.10
CA LEU A 699 -26.23 5.00 -19.70
C LEU A 699 -25.74 5.87 -20.89
N ASP A 700 -24.48 5.72 -21.33
CA ASP A 700 -23.89 6.63 -22.34
C ASP A 700 -24.58 6.49 -23.72
N GLY A 701 -25.07 5.29 -24.05
CA GLY A 701 -25.91 5.04 -25.21
C GLY A 701 -27.35 5.61 -25.12
N GLU A 702 -27.77 6.08 -23.94
CA GLU A 702 -29.14 6.52 -23.61
C GLU A 702 -29.13 7.94 -23.00
N PRO A 703 -28.73 8.98 -23.75
CA PRO A 703 -28.45 10.32 -23.18
C PRO A 703 -29.65 10.94 -22.43
N VAL A 704 -30.87 10.65 -22.83
CA VAL A 704 -32.08 11.14 -22.13
C VAL A 704 -32.23 10.44 -20.76
N ARG A 705 -31.99 9.14 -20.71
CA ARG A 705 -32.04 8.40 -19.44
C ARG A 705 -30.91 8.85 -18.52
N ARG A 706 -29.70 9.08 -19.08
CA ARG A 706 -28.54 9.55 -18.32
C ARG A 706 -28.79 10.88 -17.60
N VAL A 707 -29.36 11.86 -18.33
CA VAL A 707 -29.75 13.16 -17.75
C VAL A 707 -30.79 12.99 -16.64
N LYS A 708 -31.82 12.15 -16.87
CA LYS A 708 -32.85 11.91 -15.85
C LYS A 708 -32.31 11.17 -14.63
N ALA A 709 -31.41 10.21 -14.83
CA ALA A 709 -30.72 9.50 -13.76
C ALA A 709 -29.89 10.46 -12.89
N GLY A 710 -29.13 11.36 -13.51
CA GLY A 710 -28.38 12.40 -12.79
C GLY A 710 -29.30 13.34 -11.99
N ASN A 711 -30.41 13.81 -12.61
CA ASN A 711 -31.40 14.62 -11.90
C ASN A 711 -32.04 13.87 -10.71
N ARG A 712 -32.27 12.53 -10.84
CA ARG A 712 -32.81 11.75 -9.73
C ARG A 712 -31.78 11.53 -8.62
N LEU A 713 -30.54 11.26 -8.97
CA LEU A 713 -29.44 11.18 -8.01
C LEU A 713 -29.33 12.47 -7.18
N ALA A 714 -29.31 13.63 -7.85
CA ALA A 714 -29.29 14.93 -7.19
C ALA A 714 -30.53 15.15 -6.30
N CYS A 715 -31.71 14.68 -6.72
CA CYS A 715 -32.91 14.73 -5.92
C CYS A 715 -32.81 13.88 -4.63
N LEU A 716 -32.28 12.66 -4.74
CA LEU A 716 -32.01 11.78 -3.59
C LEU A 716 -31.06 12.42 -2.59
N VAL A 717 -30.02 13.11 -3.06
CA VAL A 717 -29.10 13.87 -2.19
C VAL A 717 -29.85 14.98 -1.43
N ARG A 718 -30.70 15.75 -2.13
CA ARG A 718 -31.53 16.78 -1.46
C ARG A 718 -32.53 16.16 -0.49
N GLU A 719 -33.19 15.06 -0.86
CA GLU A 719 -34.16 14.35 -0.01
C GLU A 719 -33.52 13.79 1.26
N SER A 720 -32.23 13.35 1.19
CA SER A 720 -31.46 12.89 2.35
C SER A 720 -30.92 14.04 3.21
N GLY A 721 -31.09 15.30 2.80
CA GLY A 721 -30.50 16.46 3.46
C GLY A 721 -28.98 16.54 3.34
N GLY A 722 -28.41 16.13 2.20
CA GLY A 722 -26.97 16.11 1.97
C GLY A 722 -26.24 14.98 2.69
N LYS A 723 -26.94 13.87 2.97
CA LYS A 723 -26.35 12.70 3.64
C LYS A 723 -26.03 11.60 2.64
N VAL A 724 -24.90 10.94 2.85
CA VAL A 724 -24.48 9.78 2.07
C VAL A 724 -25.41 8.61 2.36
N SER A 725 -25.84 7.88 1.32
CA SER A 725 -26.62 6.64 1.48
C SER A 725 -26.02 5.49 0.68
N THR A 726 -24.69 5.48 0.58
CA THR A 726 -23.91 4.42 -0.08
C THR A 726 -23.07 3.67 0.94
N GLY A 727 -22.86 2.39 0.67
CA GLY A 727 -21.84 1.57 1.32
C GLY A 727 -20.54 1.61 0.54
N PHE A 728 -19.74 0.54 0.63
CA PHE A 728 -18.42 0.48 -0.01
C PHE A 728 -18.51 0.62 -1.54
N ALA A 729 -19.41 -0.15 -2.19
CA ALA A 729 -19.47 -0.19 -3.64
C ALA A 729 -19.92 1.13 -4.30
N GLY A 730 -20.80 1.88 -3.64
CA GLY A 730 -21.34 3.13 -4.19
C GLY A 730 -20.51 4.37 -3.86
N THR A 731 -19.80 4.37 -2.73
CA THR A 731 -19.13 5.57 -2.18
C THR A 731 -18.09 6.20 -3.11
N PRO A 732 -17.19 5.44 -3.79
CA PRO A 732 -16.22 6.06 -4.71
C PRO A 732 -16.86 6.77 -5.91
N PHE A 733 -18.07 6.39 -6.26
CA PHE A 733 -18.70 6.78 -7.53
C PHE A 733 -19.83 7.82 -7.40
N VAL A 734 -20.31 8.10 -6.18
CA VAL A 734 -21.45 9.02 -5.99
C VAL A 734 -21.10 10.47 -6.33
N LEU A 735 -19.94 10.97 -5.89
CA LEU A 735 -19.49 12.33 -6.21
C LEU A 735 -19.11 12.47 -7.70
N PRO A 736 -18.32 11.55 -8.30
CA PRO A 736 -18.08 11.55 -9.75
C PRO A 736 -19.37 11.56 -10.58
N ALA A 737 -20.36 10.72 -10.23
CA ALA A 737 -21.62 10.66 -10.97
C ALA A 737 -22.41 11.98 -10.93
N LEU A 738 -22.44 12.67 -9.81
CA LEU A 738 -23.03 13.99 -9.65
C LEU A 738 -22.30 15.01 -10.53
N THR A 739 -20.96 15.04 -10.46
CA THR A 739 -20.13 15.96 -11.26
C THR A 739 -20.28 15.70 -12.77
N MET A 740 -20.25 14.43 -13.20
CA MET A 740 -20.43 14.03 -14.61
C MET A 740 -21.79 14.41 -15.18
N THR A 741 -22.77 14.69 -14.33
CA THR A 741 -24.14 15.09 -14.72
C THR A 741 -24.47 16.55 -14.39
N GLY A 742 -23.44 17.33 -13.96
CA GLY A 742 -23.56 18.79 -13.73
C GLY A 742 -24.21 19.17 -12.40
N HIS A 743 -24.27 18.26 -11.43
CA HIS A 743 -24.88 18.46 -10.11
C HIS A 743 -23.81 18.72 -9.03
N ASN A 744 -22.94 19.71 -9.26
CA ASN A 744 -21.81 20.00 -8.39
C ASN A 744 -22.24 20.49 -7.00
N ASP A 745 -23.33 21.25 -6.89
CA ASP A 745 -23.85 21.73 -5.61
C ASP A 745 -24.23 20.56 -4.69
N GLU A 746 -24.83 19.50 -5.24
CA GLU A 746 -25.20 18.31 -4.50
C GLU A 746 -23.96 17.47 -4.17
N ALA A 747 -22.94 17.44 -5.02
CA ALA A 747 -21.67 16.78 -4.70
C ALA A 747 -21.01 17.46 -3.50
N TYR A 748 -20.92 18.78 -3.49
CA TYR A 748 -20.42 19.53 -2.34
C TYR A 748 -21.31 19.42 -1.10
N ALA A 749 -22.63 19.36 -1.26
CA ALA A 749 -23.55 19.15 -0.13
C ALA A 749 -23.29 17.82 0.59
N LEU A 750 -23.00 16.74 -0.16
CA LEU A 750 -22.58 15.44 0.41
C LEU A 750 -21.23 15.55 1.12
N LEU A 751 -20.24 16.15 0.44
CA LEU A 751 -18.87 16.20 0.92
C LEU A 751 -18.72 17.06 2.18
N THR A 752 -19.43 18.21 2.25
CA THR A 752 -19.29 19.17 3.35
C THR A 752 -20.28 18.96 4.50
N SER A 753 -21.19 17.99 4.38
CA SER A 753 -22.10 17.63 5.46
C SER A 753 -21.34 17.13 6.69
N THR A 754 -21.71 17.65 7.87
CA THR A 754 -21.15 17.24 9.17
C THR A 754 -22.08 16.36 10.00
N GLU A 755 -23.24 15.97 9.44
CA GLU A 755 -24.20 15.10 10.08
C GLU A 755 -24.06 13.65 9.59
N CYS A 756 -24.16 12.68 10.49
CA CYS A 756 -24.12 11.26 10.16
C CYS A 756 -25.32 10.86 9.26
N PRO A 757 -25.11 10.07 8.22
CA PRO A 757 -23.85 9.57 7.66
C PRO A 757 -23.18 10.59 6.69
N SER A 758 -21.93 10.94 6.94
CA SER A 758 -21.11 11.78 6.06
C SER A 758 -19.62 11.65 6.39
N TRP A 759 -18.75 12.06 5.47
CA TRP A 759 -17.30 12.05 5.70
C TRP A 759 -16.87 13.03 6.80
N LEU A 760 -17.41 14.26 6.80
CA LEU A 760 -17.01 15.24 7.81
C LEU A 760 -17.62 14.97 9.19
N TYR A 761 -18.67 14.15 9.28
CA TYR A 761 -19.13 13.67 10.59
C TYR A 761 -18.01 12.95 11.34
N GLN A 762 -17.28 12.05 10.67
CA GLN A 762 -16.13 11.36 11.27
C GLN A 762 -15.08 12.37 11.75
N VAL A 763 -14.78 13.39 10.94
CA VAL A 763 -13.80 14.43 11.26
C VAL A 763 -14.22 15.23 12.50
N VAL A 764 -15.48 15.69 12.59
CA VAL A 764 -15.97 16.49 13.73
C VAL A 764 -16.10 15.64 15.00
N MET A 765 -16.24 14.32 14.87
CA MET A 765 -16.19 13.39 16.00
C MET A 765 -14.75 13.06 16.43
N GLY A 766 -13.73 13.70 15.85
CA GLY A 766 -12.33 13.59 16.24
C GLY A 766 -11.57 12.44 15.57
N ALA A 767 -12.07 11.90 14.46
CA ALA A 767 -11.38 10.89 13.68
C ALA A 767 -10.03 11.39 13.18
N THR A 768 -9.02 10.54 13.27
CA THR A 768 -7.67 10.77 12.71
C THR A 768 -7.34 9.82 11.56
N THR A 769 -8.30 8.96 11.23
CA THR A 769 -8.33 7.96 10.17
C THR A 769 -9.75 7.87 9.63
N THR A 770 -9.98 7.25 8.48
CA THR A 770 -11.33 6.91 8.01
C THR A 770 -11.85 5.68 8.74
N TRP A 771 -13.16 5.66 9.02
CA TRP A 771 -13.81 4.56 9.71
C TRP A 771 -14.40 3.54 8.72
N GLU A 772 -14.62 2.32 9.21
CA GLU A 772 -15.27 1.25 8.44
C GLU A 772 -16.74 1.53 8.17
N ARG A 773 -17.46 2.07 9.18
CA ARG A 773 -18.87 2.46 9.11
C ARG A 773 -19.00 3.96 9.25
N TRP A 774 -20.04 4.51 8.64
CA TRP A 774 -20.42 5.92 8.82
C TRP A 774 -20.70 6.29 10.27
N ASP A 775 -21.22 5.35 11.06
CA ASP A 775 -21.65 5.48 12.44
C ASP A 775 -20.81 4.62 13.42
N SER A 776 -19.54 4.34 13.11
CA SER A 776 -18.65 3.59 14.02
C SER A 776 -18.64 4.20 15.42
N MET A 777 -18.66 5.53 15.53
CA MET A 777 -19.01 6.28 16.75
C MET A 777 -20.30 7.04 16.51
N ARG A 778 -21.23 6.95 17.43
CA ARG A 778 -22.53 7.65 17.40
C ARG A 778 -22.40 9.07 17.94
N ALA A 779 -23.40 9.92 17.67
CA ALA A 779 -23.38 11.32 18.09
C ALA A 779 -23.33 11.54 19.63
N ASP A 780 -23.71 10.54 20.40
CA ASP A 780 -23.61 10.55 21.87
C ASP A 780 -22.23 10.03 22.38
N GLY A 781 -21.30 9.74 21.47
CA GLY A 781 -19.97 9.19 21.77
C GLY A 781 -19.95 7.68 21.99
N SER A 782 -21.11 7.00 21.98
CA SER A 782 -21.13 5.54 22.09
C SER A 782 -20.66 4.86 20.81
N LEU A 783 -20.01 3.70 20.95
CA LEU A 783 -19.53 2.92 19.83
C LEU A 783 -20.67 2.09 19.21
N ASN A 784 -20.68 1.94 17.89
CA ASN A 784 -21.61 1.05 17.20
C ASN A 784 -21.45 -0.38 17.74
N PRO A 785 -22.57 -1.09 18.08
CA PRO A 785 -22.49 -2.44 18.65
C PRO A 785 -22.11 -3.52 17.65
N GLY A 786 -22.09 -3.23 16.34
CA GLY A 786 -21.75 -4.18 15.29
C GLY A 786 -20.30 -4.67 15.36
N GLY A 787 -20.07 -5.88 14.86
CA GLY A 787 -18.72 -6.45 14.75
C GLY A 787 -17.86 -5.78 13.68
N MET A 788 -18.49 -5.11 12.70
CA MET A 788 -17.82 -4.32 11.66
C MET A 788 -17.65 -2.87 12.13
N THR A 789 -16.80 -2.67 13.14
CA THR A 789 -16.57 -1.36 13.78
C THR A 789 -15.08 -1.17 13.98
N SER A 790 -14.37 -0.85 12.89
CA SER A 790 -12.99 -0.40 12.90
C SER A 790 -12.96 1.13 12.79
N PHE A 791 -12.00 1.76 13.47
CA PHE A 791 -11.75 3.19 13.37
C PHE A 791 -10.57 3.51 12.43
N ASN A 792 -10.00 2.49 11.78
CA ASN A 792 -8.93 2.65 10.81
C ASN A 792 -9.13 1.67 9.65
N HIS A 793 -9.86 2.15 8.61
CA HIS A 793 -10.28 1.36 7.46
C HIS A 793 -10.32 2.27 6.23
N TYR A 794 -9.59 1.96 5.18
CA TYR A 794 -9.37 2.94 4.10
C TYR A 794 -10.50 3.04 3.06
N ALA A 795 -11.39 2.05 2.94
CA ALA A 795 -12.36 1.98 1.83
C ALA A 795 -13.19 3.26 1.62
N LEU A 796 -13.75 3.84 2.69
CA LEU A 796 -14.51 5.10 2.62
C LEU A 796 -13.63 6.33 2.36
N GLY A 797 -12.31 6.21 2.49
CA GLY A 797 -11.32 7.24 2.13
C GLY A 797 -11.11 7.41 0.64
N SER A 798 -11.74 6.57 -0.20
CA SER A 798 -11.73 6.68 -1.67
C SER A 798 -12.21 8.04 -2.21
N VAL A 799 -12.89 8.83 -1.38
CA VAL A 799 -13.31 10.20 -1.71
C VAL A 799 -12.12 11.13 -2.01
N ALA A 800 -10.92 10.81 -1.54
CA ALA A 800 -9.75 11.67 -1.75
C ALA A 800 -9.37 11.76 -3.24
N GLU A 801 -9.59 10.73 -4.05
CA GLU A 801 -9.41 10.80 -5.51
C GLU A 801 -10.28 11.90 -6.11
N TRP A 802 -11.60 11.94 -5.76
CA TRP A 802 -12.49 13.01 -6.24
C TRP A 802 -12.02 14.40 -5.77
N MET A 803 -11.49 14.50 -4.55
CA MET A 803 -10.97 15.77 -4.05
C MET A 803 -9.79 16.28 -4.88
N HIS A 804 -8.87 15.41 -5.27
CA HIS A 804 -7.77 15.78 -6.18
C HIS A 804 -8.25 16.11 -7.59
N ALA A 805 -9.07 15.24 -8.16
CA ALA A 805 -9.53 15.37 -9.55
C ALA A 805 -10.50 16.56 -9.77
N HIS A 806 -11.29 16.92 -8.74
CA HIS A 806 -12.36 17.90 -8.91
C HIS A 806 -12.16 19.15 -8.03
N ILE A 807 -11.83 19.05 -6.74
CA ILE A 807 -11.50 20.26 -5.97
C ILE A 807 -10.16 20.82 -6.47
N GLY A 808 -9.13 19.99 -6.50
CA GLY A 808 -7.84 20.34 -7.06
C GLY A 808 -7.87 20.60 -8.57
N GLY A 809 -8.68 19.82 -9.27
CA GLY A 809 -8.86 19.91 -10.70
C GLY A 809 -7.74 19.26 -11.51
N LEU A 810 -7.08 18.22 -11.00
CA LEU A 810 -5.94 17.54 -11.63
C LEU A 810 -6.25 16.07 -11.90
N GLU A 811 -6.40 15.69 -13.18
CA GLU A 811 -6.85 14.36 -13.60
C GLU A 811 -6.06 13.86 -14.81
N ALA A 812 -5.50 12.64 -14.73
CA ALA A 812 -4.86 11.98 -15.87
C ALA A 812 -5.92 11.57 -16.91
N VAL A 813 -5.63 11.83 -18.20
CA VAL A 813 -6.50 11.39 -19.32
C VAL A 813 -5.79 10.43 -20.27
N GLU A 814 -4.46 10.36 -20.21
CA GLU A 814 -3.66 9.35 -20.91
C GLU A 814 -2.76 8.64 -19.90
N PRO A 815 -2.46 7.34 -20.13
CA PRO A 815 -1.64 6.56 -19.21
C PRO A 815 -0.30 7.21 -18.89
N GLY A 816 0.15 7.07 -17.65
CA GLY A 816 1.40 7.65 -17.17
C GLY A 816 1.39 9.17 -17.14
N TRP A 817 0.22 9.80 -17.06
CA TRP A 817 0.10 11.27 -17.03
C TRP A 817 0.69 11.96 -18.27
N LYS A 818 0.78 11.26 -19.40
CA LYS A 818 1.30 11.82 -20.64
C LYS A 818 0.50 13.04 -21.09
N ARG A 819 -0.80 13.00 -20.83
CA ARG A 819 -1.72 14.10 -20.97
C ARG A 819 -2.70 14.12 -19.81
N PHE A 820 -2.97 15.31 -19.26
CA PHE A 820 -3.87 15.45 -18.13
C PHE A 820 -4.79 16.67 -18.28
N ARG A 821 -5.92 16.59 -17.63
CA ARG A 821 -6.96 17.61 -17.60
C ARG A 821 -6.83 18.46 -16.33
N ILE A 822 -7.08 19.74 -16.49
CA ILE A 822 -7.17 20.71 -15.42
C ILE A 822 -8.60 21.27 -15.43
N ALA A 823 -9.40 20.90 -14.44
CA ALA A 823 -10.82 21.22 -14.40
C ALA A 823 -11.31 21.36 -12.95
N PRO A 824 -10.82 22.33 -12.17
CA PRO A 824 -11.33 22.54 -10.82
C PRO A 824 -12.81 22.88 -10.85
N VAL A 825 -13.57 22.21 -10.00
CA VAL A 825 -15.00 22.44 -9.79
C VAL A 825 -15.13 23.38 -8.60
N ILE A 826 -15.42 24.63 -8.86
CA ILE A 826 -15.55 25.66 -7.82
C ILE A 826 -16.89 25.49 -7.11
N GLY A 827 -16.88 25.39 -5.77
CA GLY A 827 -18.09 25.17 -4.97
C GLY A 827 -17.79 24.98 -3.50
N GLY A 828 -18.79 24.64 -2.68
CA GLY A 828 -18.64 24.33 -1.26
C GLY A 828 -18.05 25.46 -0.42
N ASP A 829 -18.24 26.71 -0.82
CA ASP A 829 -17.68 27.91 -0.20
C ASP A 829 -16.13 27.92 -0.15
N LEU A 830 -15.48 27.12 -1.00
CA LEU A 830 -14.03 27.13 -1.11
C LEU A 830 -13.55 28.39 -1.85
N THR A 831 -12.54 29.05 -1.31
CA THR A 831 -11.91 30.24 -1.87
C THR A 831 -10.61 29.92 -2.60
N HIS A 832 -9.94 28.85 -2.24
CA HIS A 832 -8.70 28.39 -2.88
C HIS A 832 -8.47 26.89 -2.65
N ALA A 833 -7.72 26.28 -3.57
CA ALA A 833 -7.10 24.99 -3.35
C ALA A 833 -5.78 24.88 -4.11
N GLU A 834 -4.92 24.02 -3.61
CA GLU A 834 -3.67 23.60 -4.23
C GLU A 834 -3.62 22.08 -4.25
N THR A 835 -3.32 21.50 -5.41
CA THR A 835 -3.09 20.07 -5.56
C THR A 835 -1.86 19.82 -6.39
N SER A 836 -1.15 18.75 -6.08
CA SER A 836 -0.03 18.29 -6.91
C SER A 836 0.05 16.78 -6.95
N HIS A 837 0.67 16.28 -8.01
CA HIS A 837 0.98 14.86 -8.18
C HIS A 837 2.37 14.68 -8.79
N ILE A 838 3.16 13.77 -8.23
CA ILE A 838 4.46 13.38 -8.78
C ILE A 838 4.22 12.32 -9.86
N THR A 839 4.20 12.76 -11.09
CA THR A 839 4.02 11.89 -12.25
C THR A 839 5.36 11.25 -12.66
N PRO A 840 5.36 10.23 -13.53
CA PRO A 840 6.61 9.69 -14.10
C PRO A 840 7.47 10.73 -14.84
N TYR A 841 6.88 11.88 -15.22
CA TYR A 841 7.55 12.98 -15.90
C TYR A 841 8.00 14.12 -14.96
N GLY A 842 7.66 14.04 -13.68
CA GLY A 842 7.89 15.08 -12.67
C GLY A 842 6.59 15.64 -12.09
N LYS A 843 6.69 16.71 -11.30
CA LYS A 843 5.56 17.27 -10.56
C LYS A 843 4.58 18.01 -11.48
N ALA A 844 3.33 17.55 -11.54
CA ALA A 844 2.18 18.31 -12.02
C ALA A 844 1.53 19.04 -10.84
N GLU A 845 1.11 20.30 -11.03
CA GLU A 845 0.56 21.12 -9.94
C GLU A 845 -0.50 22.05 -10.46
N VAL A 846 -1.55 22.22 -9.66
CA VAL A 846 -2.63 23.16 -9.89
C VAL A 846 -2.89 23.95 -8.62
N GLN A 847 -2.88 25.26 -8.71
CA GLN A 847 -3.27 26.18 -7.64
C GLN A 847 -4.35 27.11 -8.18
N TRP A 848 -5.43 27.26 -7.46
CA TRP A 848 -6.47 28.19 -7.83
C TRP A 848 -6.97 29.02 -6.64
N GLU A 849 -7.36 30.26 -6.90
CA GLU A 849 -7.98 31.17 -5.95
C GLU A 849 -9.13 31.93 -6.63
N VAL A 850 -10.20 32.16 -5.88
CA VAL A 850 -11.36 32.95 -6.35
C VAL A 850 -11.43 34.25 -5.59
N ASN A 851 -11.31 35.37 -6.33
CA ASN A 851 -11.40 36.74 -5.81
C ASN A 851 -12.37 37.54 -6.69
N ASP A 852 -13.37 38.17 -6.11
CA ASP A 852 -14.34 39.07 -6.81
C ASP A 852 -14.94 38.41 -8.07
N ASN A 853 -15.28 37.13 -8.00
CA ASN A 853 -15.85 36.34 -9.11
C ASN A 853 -14.85 36.12 -10.30
N VAL A 854 -13.55 36.19 -10.01
CA VAL A 854 -12.47 35.85 -10.94
C VAL A 854 -11.70 34.67 -10.38
N LEU A 855 -11.54 33.64 -11.20
CA LEU A 855 -10.69 32.48 -10.92
C LEU A 855 -9.27 32.80 -11.39
N ASP A 856 -8.32 32.89 -10.47
CA ASP A 856 -6.90 32.89 -10.73
C ASP A 856 -6.38 31.46 -10.69
N LEU A 857 -5.80 30.97 -11.79
CA LEU A 857 -5.34 29.60 -11.95
C LEU A 857 -3.85 29.57 -12.32
N THR A 858 -3.06 28.89 -11.51
CA THR A 858 -1.65 28.61 -11.80
C THR A 858 -1.49 27.11 -12.03
N VAL A 859 -0.82 26.73 -13.12
CA VAL A 859 -0.63 25.33 -13.51
C VAL A 859 0.82 25.09 -13.84
N ALA A 860 1.43 24.04 -13.26
CA ALA A 860 2.73 23.52 -13.65
C ALA A 860 2.57 22.22 -14.45
N VAL A 861 3.07 22.22 -15.68
CA VAL A 861 3.05 21.08 -16.60
C VAL A 861 4.47 20.53 -16.75
N PRO A 862 4.75 19.29 -16.35
CA PRO A 862 6.10 18.71 -16.43
C PRO A 862 6.61 18.58 -17.87
N ALA A 863 7.92 18.58 -18.03
CA ALA A 863 8.56 18.37 -19.32
C ALA A 863 8.18 17.00 -19.92
N GLY A 864 7.89 16.95 -21.22
CA GLY A 864 7.49 15.70 -21.90
C GLY A 864 5.99 15.37 -21.81
N THR A 865 5.19 16.20 -21.13
CA THR A 865 3.72 16.05 -21.05
C THR A 865 2.99 17.23 -21.66
N THR A 866 1.68 17.09 -21.81
CA THR A 866 0.76 18.15 -22.19
C THR A 866 -0.43 18.16 -21.26
N ALA A 867 -1.05 19.33 -21.12
CA ALA A 867 -2.28 19.46 -20.34
C ALA A 867 -3.31 20.27 -21.11
N PHE A 868 -4.53 20.30 -20.63
CA PHE A 868 -5.55 21.24 -21.10
C PHE A 868 -6.45 21.67 -19.94
N VAL A 869 -6.78 22.93 -19.95
CA VAL A 869 -7.75 23.54 -19.02
C VAL A 869 -9.15 23.42 -19.64
N ASP A 870 -10.09 22.90 -18.87
CA ASP A 870 -11.47 22.59 -19.29
C ASP A 870 -12.45 23.05 -18.20
N ILE A 871 -12.65 24.36 -18.11
CA ILE A 871 -13.57 24.99 -17.17
C ILE A 871 -14.92 25.17 -17.83
N VAL A 872 -16.01 24.87 -17.11
CA VAL A 872 -17.38 25.01 -17.59
C VAL A 872 -17.63 26.47 -18.10
N ASP A 873 -18.29 26.61 -19.23
CA ASP A 873 -18.60 27.88 -19.92
C ASP A 873 -17.37 28.65 -20.46
N HIS A 874 -16.18 28.05 -20.47
CA HIS A 874 -14.98 28.63 -21.08
C HIS A 874 -14.46 27.79 -22.25
N GLU A 875 -13.75 28.44 -23.18
CA GLU A 875 -13.05 27.73 -24.23
C GLU A 875 -11.88 26.92 -23.64
N ARG A 876 -11.73 25.70 -24.13
CA ARG A 876 -10.61 24.81 -23.73
C ARG A 876 -9.28 25.41 -24.16
N VAL A 877 -8.32 25.42 -23.24
CA VAL A 877 -6.94 25.92 -23.44
C VAL A 877 -5.97 24.77 -23.35
N ASP A 878 -5.28 24.43 -24.45
CA ASP A 878 -4.21 23.44 -24.43
C ASP A 878 -2.91 24.08 -23.88
N LEU A 879 -2.23 23.38 -22.97
CA LEU A 879 -0.99 23.79 -22.32
C LEU A 879 0.16 22.83 -22.69
N VAL A 880 1.31 23.43 -22.95
CA VAL A 880 2.58 22.71 -23.10
C VAL A 880 3.36 22.72 -21.77
N ALA A 881 4.45 21.98 -21.69
CA ALA A 881 5.31 22.00 -20.52
C ALA A 881 5.74 23.42 -20.09
N GLY A 882 5.73 23.69 -18.78
CA GLY A 882 6.04 24.98 -18.17
C GLY A 882 5.00 25.41 -17.14
N THR A 883 5.21 26.59 -16.54
CA THR A 883 4.23 27.17 -15.61
C THR A 883 3.36 28.20 -16.33
N HIS A 884 2.06 28.08 -16.16
CA HIS A 884 1.05 28.92 -16.80
C HIS A 884 0.18 29.61 -15.77
N HIS A 885 -0.19 30.87 -16.07
CA HIS A 885 -1.11 31.66 -15.23
C HIS A 885 -2.29 32.08 -16.08
N LEU A 886 -3.50 31.79 -15.63
CA LEU A 886 -4.74 32.09 -16.33
C LEU A 886 -5.71 32.81 -15.40
N GLN A 887 -6.49 33.74 -15.95
CA GLN A 887 -7.56 34.42 -15.22
C GLN A 887 -8.85 34.25 -15.99
N MET A 888 -9.92 33.85 -15.31
CA MET A 888 -11.23 33.56 -15.88
C MET A 888 -12.34 34.16 -15.02
N ALA A 889 -13.38 34.75 -15.61
CA ALA A 889 -14.56 35.20 -14.88
C ALA A 889 -15.43 33.99 -14.56
N LEU A 890 -15.93 33.83 -13.35
CA LEU A 890 -16.84 32.75 -12.94
C LEU A 890 -18.30 33.14 -13.16
#